data_27bf14aeee7ac74d7e6a276e6219335e
#
_entry.id   27bf14aeee7ac74d7e6a276e6219335e
#
_cell.length_a   1.000
_cell.length_b   1.000
_cell.length_c   1.000
_cell.angle_alpha   90.00
_cell.angle_beta   90.00
_cell.angle_gamma   90.00
#
_symmetry.space_group_name_H-M   'P 1'
#
loop_
_entity.id
_entity.type
_entity.pdbx_description
1 polymer ?
#
loop_
_entity_poly.entity_id
_entity_poly.type
_entity_poly.pdbx_seq_one_letter_code
_entity_poly.pdbx_strand_id
1 'polypeptide(L)'
;MFNSNKFFQVISSFIAFGFTILQGLDWLFKKYSIDSKWFNYIVISLFIAFISSLLILFIKSRKAENQKPKSNDRKSKLLRIANVLFTGLLLILFVYFFRKSESKDELLTELIPKISVAYDDSDLKYVFVKSKELLEDYPENKMLKTFFIKSSSKIKVDSDLKGTDVYIKYGRDSIWNYVGKTPLDSLRVPKLWRENNFKLKLVNGESEYIGANEEFGFFNISLIQKLPKGFILKNSKSDVFMNMPGVYLGRNNKIPAFGVSKTEVSNQQFKTFINSGGYQNPMYWDFPTKINGRQYSFEEGMILFTDKYGKPGPNNWSYGEYPDGEGEFPVNGISWFEARAYAKYKSLDLPNIYQWLDAALLSGFTSKLPELKNSNYNSTKLKNVNFQSENLNLLPNIAGNIREWVINPHGNNRRAILGGAFNTNEYTFNSFYSLNPLDRSIQNGLRLVKNFGDETEEQNNYNISHIKRNFDDESDVSDEVFEVYKSQFDYPNIPLNVKISEVKSPNPNYSIEKFEMAPPYSSDEKLYGFILSSKEFKNMSVPIIEFPSAGAIFSDKIIIDENLLKDRKYMLDEGYSLIIPVYYNNYDREKPLKDWWPNQSEEYKNAIIKIGKDFKRVIDYLETRNDLDIKKLSYLGYSWGSVTSNILLAIDERVKSAAIFIGGLMLQKSRKEIEAHFYLRRIKIPILHIVGKLDGIFEYEDSFLPWNKLIGTPKEDKFIIAIDDAGHGDGISTDIRIKNHLELLKKYN
;
A
#
# COMPACT_ATOMS: atom_id res chain seq x y z
N MET A 1 9.89 -80.88 9.41
CA MET A 1 8.79 -80.00 9.77
C MET A 1 9.38 -78.64 10.07
N PHE A 2 9.19 -77.65 9.18
CA PHE A 2 9.59 -76.25 9.43
C PHE A 2 8.52 -75.62 10.33
N ASN A 3 8.96 -75.07 11.47
CA ASN A 3 8.07 -74.35 12.39
C ASN A 3 7.54 -73.08 11.73
N SER A 4 6.29 -73.08 11.27
CA SER A 4 5.63 -71.98 10.54
C SER A 4 5.74 -70.66 11.27
N ASN A 5 5.80 -70.70 12.61
CA ASN A 5 5.90 -69.47 13.43
C ASN A 5 7.24 -68.74 13.29
N LYS A 6 8.38 -69.43 13.11
CA LYS A 6 9.67 -68.76 12.87
C LYS A 6 9.74 -68.09 11.47
N PHE A 7 9.07 -68.66 10.49
CA PHE A 7 9.01 -68.13 9.14
C PHE A 7 8.16 -66.85 9.09
N PHE A 8 7.01 -66.86 9.73
CA PHE A 8 6.17 -65.66 9.89
C PHE A 8 6.86 -64.55 10.69
N GLN A 9 7.63 -64.86 11.72
CA GLN A 9 8.38 -63.89 12.51
C GLN A 9 9.47 -63.19 11.68
N VAL A 10 10.18 -63.91 10.81
CA VAL A 10 11.22 -63.30 9.94
C VAL A 10 10.60 -62.39 8.90
N ILE A 11 9.45 -62.75 8.33
CA ILE A 11 8.73 -61.93 7.36
C ILE A 11 8.18 -60.68 8.01
N SER A 12 7.49 -60.80 9.15
CA SER A 12 6.95 -59.62 9.86
C SER A 12 8.05 -58.66 10.34
N SER A 13 9.20 -59.19 10.79
CA SER A 13 10.36 -58.37 11.16
C SER A 13 10.95 -57.60 9.96
N PHE A 14 11.00 -58.21 8.78
CA PHE A 14 11.52 -57.57 7.56
C PHE A 14 10.55 -56.50 7.03
N ILE A 15 9.25 -56.76 7.11
CA ILE A 15 8.21 -55.81 6.76
C ILE A 15 8.25 -54.59 7.70
N ALA A 16 8.33 -54.85 9.02
CA ALA A 16 8.42 -53.79 10.02
C ALA A 16 9.69 -52.93 9.85
N PHE A 17 10.83 -53.57 9.60
CA PHE A 17 12.11 -52.89 9.37
C PHE A 17 12.10 -52.03 8.10
N GLY A 18 11.55 -52.56 6.99
CA GLY A 18 11.37 -51.80 5.73
C GLY A 18 10.46 -50.59 5.91
N PHE A 19 9.37 -50.75 6.66
CA PHE A 19 8.44 -49.66 6.96
C PHE A 19 9.09 -48.57 7.82
N THR A 20 9.88 -48.98 8.83
CA THR A 20 10.61 -48.03 9.70
C THR A 20 11.65 -47.23 8.92
N ILE A 21 12.36 -47.84 7.98
CA ILE A 21 13.33 -47.16 7.11
C ILE A 21 12.60 -46.15 6.21
N LEU A 22 11.48 -46.53 5.59
CA LEU A 22 10.72 -45.64 4.71
C LEU A 22 10.12 -44.44 5.47
N GLN A 23 9.62 -44.65 6.68
CA GLN A 23 9.15 -43.57 7.55
C GLN A 23 10.30 -42.65 8.00
N GLY A 24 11.45 -43.25 8.35
CA GLY A 24 12.64 -42.46 8.72
C GLY A 24 13.17 -41.59 7.57
N LEU A 25 13.17 -42.12 6.35
CA LEU A 25 13.53 -41.39 5.15
C LEU A 25 12.50 -40.27 4.84
N ASP A 26 11.21 -40.54 4.89
CA ASP A 26 10.16 -39.53 4.68
C ASP A 26 10.26 -38.38 5.71
N TRP A 27 10.51 -38.73 6.99
CA TRP A 27 10.74 -37.73 8.03
C TRP A 27 11.99 -36.88 7.77
N LEU A 28 13.10 -37.50 7.35
CA LEU A 28 14.35 -36.83 7.02
C LEU A 28 14.16 -35.88 5.82
N PHE A 29 13.45 -36.30 4.78
CA PHE A 29 13.19 -35.49 3.60
C PHE A 29 12.33 -34.28 3.92
N LYS A 30 11.29 -34.46 4.77
CA LYS A 30 10.45 -33.36 5.24
C LYS A 30 11.23 -32.39 6.13
N LYS A 31 12.05 -32.90 7.06
CA LYS A 31 12.81 -32.07 8.00
C LYS A 31 13.87 -31.20 7.32
N TYR A 32 14.49 -31.69 6.27
CA TYR A 32 15.55 -30.99 5.55
C TYR A 32 15.11 -30.41 4.21
N SER A 33 13.78 -30.38 3.94
CA SER A 33 13.18 -29.84 2.71
C SER A 33 13.83 -30.38 1.42
N ILE A 34 14.19 -31.66 1.43
CA ILE A 34 14.81 -32.33 0.29
C ILE A 34 13.71 -32.65 -0.74
N ASP A 35 13.95 -32.33 -2.03
CA ASP A 35 13.00 -32.58 -3.11
C ASP A 35 12.51 -34.03 -3.13
N SER A 36 11.21 -34.23 -3.12
CA SER A 36 10.56 -35.54 -3.12
C SER A 36 10.97 -36.44 -4.29
N LYS A 37 11.48 -35.89 -5.39
CA LYS A 37 12.06 -36.64 -6.50
C LYS A 37 13.23 -37.52 -6.08
N TRP A 38 14.09 -37.03 -5.17
CA TRP A 38 15.21 -37.80 -4.64
C TRP A 38 14.76 -39.01 -3.82
N PHE A 39 13.66 -38.88 -3.07
CA PHE A 39 13.07 -40.00 -2.35
C PHE A 39 12.64 -41.11 -3.33
N ASN A 40 11.97 -40.76 -4.42
CA ASN A 40 11.58 -41.71 -5.46
C ASN A 40 12.79 -42.40 -6.11
N TYR A 41 13.88 -41.67 -6.38
CA TYR A 41 15.12 -42.25 -6.91
C TYR A 41 15.78 -43.22 -5.94
N ILE A 42 15.78 -42.93 -4.63
CA ILE A 42 16.30 -43.83 -3.59
C ILE A 42 15.46 -45.11 -3.51
N VAL A 43 14.13 -44.97 -3.53
CA VAL A 43 13.20 -46.13 -3.49
C VAL A 43 13.39 -47.01 -4.74
N ILE A 44 13.50 -46.42 -5.93
CA ILE A 44 13.73 -47.15 -7.17
C ILE A 44 15.11 -47.82 -7.14
N SER A 45 16.15 -47.15 -6.65
CA SER A 45 17.50 -47.70 -6.55
C SER A 45 17.57 -48.90 -5.58
N LEU A 46 16.90 -48.82 -4.43
CA LEU A 46 16.78 -49.93 -3.48
C LEU A 46 15.98 -51.10 -4.07
N PHE A 47 14.94 -50.82 -4.87
CA PHE A 47 14.20 -51.85 -5.58
C PHE A 47 15.03 -52.53 -6.64
N ILE A 48 15.81 -51.82 -7.44
CA ILE A 48 16.73 -52.40 -8.45
C ILE A 48 17.82 -53.25 -7.76
N ALA A 49 18.39 -52.76 -6.66
CA ALA A 49 19.38 -53.53 -5.89
C ALA A 49 18.80 -54.83 -5.32
N PHE A 50 17.56 -54.81 -4.85
CA PHE A 50 16.85 -55.98 -4.37
C PHE A 50 16.57 -56.99 -5.47
N ILE A 51 16.08 -56.55 -6.66
CA ILE A 51 15.84 -57.40 -7.82
C ILE A 51 17.17 -58.03 -8.29
N SER A 52 18.25 -57.23 -8.36
CA SER A 52 19.60 -57.69 -8.76
C SER A 52 20.12 -58.74 -7.80
N SER A 53 19.91 -58.59 -6.49
CA SER A 53 20.28 -59.54 -5.46
C SER A 53 19.52 -60.89 -5.62
N LEU A 54 18.21 -60.81 -5.91
CA LEU A 54 17.42 -62.00 -6.21
C LEU A 54 17.86 -62.71 -7.50
N LEU A 55 18.20 -61.94 -8.52
CA LEU A 55 18.70 -62.51 -9.80
C LEU A 55 20.05 -63.20 -9.62
N ILE A 56 20.96 -62.61 -8.85
CA ILE A 56 22.25 -63.23 -8.49
C ILE A 56 22.04 -64.50 -7.69
N LEU A 57 21.12 -64.54 -6.73
CA LEU A 57 20.78 -65.77 -5.98
C LEU A 57 20.17 -66.85 -6.90
N PHE A 58 19.30 -66.45 -7.85
CA PHE A 58 18.73 -67.36 -8.85
C PHE A 58 19.80 -67.93 -9.80
N ILE A 59 20.70 -67.08 -10.32
CA ILE A 59 21.79 -67.54 -11.19
C ILE A 59 22.76 -68.48 -10.45
N LYS A 60 23.11 -68.14 -9.20
CA LYS A 60 23.94 -69.01 -8.34
C LYS A 60 23.24 -70.32 -8.03
N SER A 61 21.90 -70.33 -7.87
CA SER A 61 21.14 -71.58 -7.67
C SER A 61 21.14 -72.47 -8.93
N ARG A 62 21.05 -71.89 -10.14
CA ARG A 62 21.16 -72.63 -11.41
C ARG A 62 22.56 -73.17 -11.70
N LYS A 63 23.62 -72.42 -11.38
CA LYS A 63 24.99 -72.93 -11.50
C LYS A 63 25.33 -74.09 -10.58
N ALA A 64 24.64 -74.18 -9.42
CA ALA A 64 24.79 -75.30 -8.50
C ALA A 64 24.02 -76.55 -8.90
N GLU A 65 23.12 -76.46 -9.90
CA GLU A 65 22.30 -77.60 -10.42
C GLU A 65 23.08 -78.50 -11.41
N ASN A 66 24.19 -78.01 -11.94
CA ASN A 66 25.03 -78.78 -12.88
C ASN A 66 26.10 -79.66 -12.24
N GLN A 67 26.13 -79.81 -10.89
CA GLN A 67 27.01 -80.74 -10.20
C GLN A 67 26.18 -81.63 -9.24
N LYS A 68 25.99 -82.88 -9.66
CA LYS A 68 25.31 -84.07 -9.08
C LYS A 68 24.63 -84.01 -7.67
N PRO A 69 23.55 -84.84 -7.47
CA PRO A 69 22.54 -84.55 -6.51
C PRO A 69 22.73 -85.20 -5.19
N LYS A 70 22.64 -84.48 -4.14
CA LYS A 70 22.12 -85.00 -2.84
C LYS A 70 21.51 -83.86 -2.04
N SER A 71 20.25 -84.01 -1.70
CA SER A 71 19.38 -83.19 -0.83
C SER A 71 18.60 -82.02 -1.54
N ASN A 72 17.45 -82.43 -1.96
CA ASN A 72 16.45 -81.58 -2.71
C ASN A 72 15.69 -80.58 -1.81
N ASP A 73 16.14 -80.33 -0.56
CA ASP A 73 15.32 -79.57 0.42
C ASP A 73 15.74 -78.12 0.63
N ARG A 74 17.02 -77.81 0.41
CA ARG A 74 17.49 -76.40 0.66
C ARG A 74 17.17 -75.42 -0.43
N LYS A 75 17.15 -75.84 -1.69
CA LYS A 75 16.96 -74.94 -2.85
C LYS A 75 15.47 -74.53 -3.02
N SER A 76 14.57 -75.49 -2.84
CA SER A 76 13.12 -75.17 -2.86
C SER A 76 12.72 -74.29 -1.71
N LYS A 77 13.37 -74.39 -0.55
CA LYS A 77 13.15 -73.48 0.61
C LYS A 77 13.63 -72.08 0.34
N LEU A 78 14.81 -71.88 -0.24
CA LEU A 78 15.36 -70.54 -0.65
C LEU A 78 14.48 -69.83 -1.69
N LEU A 79 13.99 -70.56 -2.70
CA LEU A 79 13.12 -70.02 -3.73
C LEU A 79 11.75 -69.61 -3.16
N ARG A 80 11.18 -70.36 -2.24
CA ARG A 80 9.94 -70.05 -1.53
C ARG A 80 10.13 -68.80 -0.66
N ILE A 81 11.26 -68.72 0.08
CA ILE A 81 11.56 -67.54 0.91
C ILE A 81 11.73 -66.28 0.03
N ALA A 82 12.44 -66.39 -1.10
CA ALA A 82 12.64 -65.27 -2.03
C ALA A 82 11.29 -64.78 -2.66
N ASN A 83 10.39 -65.71 -3.02
CA ASN A 83 9.07 -65.34 -3.55
C ASN A 83 8.18 -64.69 -2.49
N VAL A 84 8.22 -65.15 -1.27
CA VAL A 84 7.41 -64.56 -0.17
C VAL A 84 7.93 -63.16 0.19
N LEU A 85 9.27 -62.97 0.24
CA LEU A 85 9.86 -61.65 0.46
C LEU A 85 9.56 -60.68 -0.70
N PHE A 86 9.57 -61.16 -1.94
CA PHE A 86 9.21 -60.37 -3.11
C PHE A 86 7.74 -59.96 -3.09
N THR A 87 6.83 -60.91 -2.78
CA THR A 87 5.40 -60.63 -2.67
C THR A 87 5.10 -59.66 -1.52
N GLY A 88 5.79 -59.84 -0.38
CA GLY A 88 5.70 -58.93 0.76
C GLY A 88 6.16 -57.51 0.43
N LEU A 89 7.26 -57.37 -0.31
CA LEU A 89 7.77 -56.07 -0.75
C LEU A 89 6.82 -55.40 -1.75
N LEU A 90 6.27 -56.17 -2.69
CA LEU A 90 5.26 -55.64 -3.63
C LEU A 90 3.99 -55.16 -2.90
N LEU A 91 3.57 -55.89 -1.87
CA LEU A 91 2.41 -55.50 -1.05
C LEU A 91 2.67 -54.22 -0.24
N ILE A 92 3.88 -54.07 0.31
CA ILE A 92 4.31 -52.86 1.01
C ILE A 92 4.32 -51.65 0.05
N LEU A 93 4.89 -51.80 -1.15
CA LEU A 93 4.92 -50.79 -2.17
C LEU A 93 3.48 -50.42 -2.65
N PHE A 94 2.63 -51.45 -2.83
CA PHE A 94 1.24 -51.24 -3.19
C PHE A 94 0.48 -50.43 -2.12
N VAL A 95 0.61 -50.82 -0.85
CA VAL A 95 -0.03 -50.13 0.28
C VAL A 95 0.52 -48.69 0.41
N TYR A 96 1.82 -48.52 0.21
CA TYR A 96 2.45 -47.17 0.25
C TYR A 96 1.92 -46.28 -0.85
N PHE A 97 1.87 -46.76 -2.12
CA PHE A 97 1.37 -45.98 -3.23
C PHE A 97 -0.16 -45.74 -3.14
N PHE A 98 -0.92 -46.75 -2.61
CA PHE A 98 -2.34 -46.60 -2.42
C PHE A 98 -2.68 -45.60 -1.32
N ARG A 99 -2.02 -45.62 -0.18
CA ARG A 99 -2.16 -44.60 0.87
C ARG A 99 -1.72 -43.20 0.41
N LYS A 100 -0.69 -43.10 -0.39
CA LYS A 100 -0.25 -41.81 -0.97
C LYS A 100 -1.28 -41.25 -1.96
N SER A 101 -1.96 -42.11 -2.71
CA SER A 101 -3.06 -41.71 -3.60
C SER A 101 -4.32 -41.28 -2.82
N GLU A 102 -4.73 -42.04 -1.80
CA GLU A 102 -5.88 -41.64 -0.96
C GLU A 102 -5.63 -40.32 -0.20
N SER A 103 -4.44 -40.11 0.37
CA SER A 103 -4.11 -38.87 1.08
C SER A 103 -4.08 -37.65 0.15
N LYS A 104 -3.79 -37.83 -1.14
CA LYS A 104 -3.81 -36.76 -2.15
C LYS A 104 -5.23 -36.34 -2.49
N ASP A 105 -6.13 -37.29 -2.73
CA ASP A 105 -7.52 -36.97 -3.05
C ASP A 105 -8.29 -36.39 -1.86
N GLU A 106 -7.97 -36.83 -0.65
CA GLU A 106 -8.50 -36.26 0.60
C GLU A 106 -8.06 -34.81 0.81
N LEU A 107 -6.78 -34.49 0.54
CA LEU A 107 -6.25 -33.14 0.60
C LEU A 107 -6.93 -32.19 -0.39
N LEU A 108 -7.20 -32.66 -1.62
CA LEU A 108 -7.96 -31.88 -2.63
C LEU A 108 -9.40 -31.64 -2.18
N THR A 109 -10.06 -32.65 -1.63
CA THR A 109 -11.44 -32.58 -1.16
C THR A 109 -11.60 -31.60 0.00
N GLU A 110 -10.57 -31.45 0.83
CA GLU A 110 -10.55 -30.48 1.95
C GLU A 110 -10.19 -29.06 1.49
N LEU A 111 -9.18 -28.90 0.61
CA LEU A 111 -8.63 -27.59 0.26
C LEU A 111 -9.40 -26.85 -0.81
N ILE A 112 -10.01 -27.52 -1.79
CA ILE A 112 -10.78 -26.83 -2.85
C ILE A 112 -11.97 -26.03 -2.28
N PRO A 113 -12.77 -26.55 -1.32
CA PRO A 113 -13.80 -25.73 -0.67
C PRO A 113 -13.23 -24.52 0.08
N LYS A 114 -12.08 -24.67 0.79
CA LYS A 114 -11.42 -23.55 1.47
C LYS A 114 -10.93 -22.49 0.49
N ILE A 115 -10.39 -22.89 -0.67
CA ILE A 115 -9.98 -21.97 -1.74
C ILE A 115 -11.22 -21.26 -2.34
N SER A 116 -12.35 -21.98 -2.48
CA SER A 116 -13.59 -21.37 -2.97
C SER A 116 -14.11 -20.30 -2.01
N VAL A 117 -14.19 -20.62 -0.72
CA VAL A 117 -14.58 -19.65 0.33
C VAL A 117 -13.66 -18.45 0.32
N ALA A 118 -12.33 -18.66 0.31
CA ALA A 118 -11.37 -17.59 0.25
C ALA A 118 -11.50 -16.71 -1.02
N TYR A 119 -11.90 -17.33 -2.15
CA TYR A 119 -12.18 -16.58 -3.39
C TYR A 119 -13.42 -15.69 -3.23
N ASP A 120 -14.48 -16.22 -2.63
CA ASP A 120 -15.71 -15.47 -2.35
C ASP A 120 -15.47 -14.34 -1.34
N ASP A 121 -14.60 -14.58 -0.36
CA ASP A 121 -14.15 -13.58 0.62
C ASP A 121 -13.11 -12.58 0.04
N SER A 122 -12.72 -12.74 -1.23
CA SER A 122 -11.71 -11.91 -1.92
C SER A 122 -10.30 -11.98 -1.33
N ASP A 123 -9.95 -13.03 -0.62
CA ASP A 123 -8.55 -13.32 -0.27
C ASP A 123 -7.80 -13.90 -1.49
N LEU A 124 -7.65 -13.06 -2.53
CA LEU A 124 -7.04 -13.46 -3.79
C LEU A 124 -5.56 -13.86 -3.65
N LYS A 125 -4.88 -13.41 -2.58
CA LYS A 125 -3.50 -13.85 -2.28
C LYS A 125 -3.50 -15.33 -1.89
N TYR A 126 -4.31 -15.70 -0.93
CA TYR A 126 -4.42 -17.11 -0.49
C TYR A 126 -4.84 -18.01 -1.66
N VAL A 127 -5.88 -17.59 -2.42
CA VAL A 127 -6.36 -18.32 -3.60
C VAL A 127 -5.25 -18.52 -4.62
N PHE A 128 -4.48 -17.47 -4.96
CA PHE A 128 -3.38 -17.54 -5.92
C PHE A 128 -2.27 -18.48 -5.45
N VAL A 129 -1.79 -18.29 -4.22
CA VAL A 129 -0.66 -19.06 -3.68
C VAL A 129 -1.05 -20.54 -3.56
N LYS A 130 -2.21 -20.84 -2.97
CA LYS A 130 -2.65 -22.22 -2.76
C LYS A 130 -3.04 -22.92 -4.06
N SER A 131 -3.68 -22.24 -5.00
CA SER A 131 -3.96 -22.82 -6.31
C SER A 131 -2.68 -23.10 -7.10
N LYS A 132 -1.67 -22.22 -7.03
CA LYS A 132 -0.36 -22.43 -7.66
C LYS A 132 0.35 -23.64 -7.08
N GLU A 133 0.43 -23.73 -5.75
CA GLU A 133 1.04 -24.84 -5.02
C GLU A 133 0.41 -26.20 -5.40
N LEU A 134 -0.93 -26.25 -5.36
CA LEU A 134 -1.64 -27.48 -5.70
C LEU A 134 -1.58 -27.85 -7.20
N LEU A 135 -1.41 -26.87 -8.09
CA LEU A 135 -1.24 -27.15 -9.51
C LEU A 135 0.12 -27.81 -9.86
N GLU A 136 1.12 -27.74 -8.99
CA GLU A 136 2.36 -28.51 -9.15
C GLU A 136 2.09 -30.02 -9.00
N ASP A 137 1.21 -30.43 -8.07
CA ASP A 137 0.81 -31.80 -7.82
C ASP A 137 -0.36 -32.26 -8.75
N TYR A 138 -1.27 -31.32 -9.13
CA TYR A 138 -2.50 -31.58 -9.86
C TYR A 138 -2.63 -30.69 -11.12
N PRO A 139 -1.70 -30.77 -12.06
CA PRO A 139 -1.61 -29.86 -13.21
C PRO A 139 -2.84 -29.86 -14.11
N GLU A 140 -3.65 -30.92 -14.08
CA GLU A 140 -4.86 -31.03 -14.94
C GLU A 140 -6.16 -30.65 -14.22
N ASN A 141 -6.12 -30.27 -12.95
CA ASN A 141 -7.30 -29.91 -12.20
C ASN A 141 -7.91 -28.60 -12.72
N LYS A 142 -9.10 -28.68 -13.32
CA LYS A 142 -9.78 -27.53 -13.96
C LYS A 142 -10.19 -26.43 -12.97
N MET A 143 -10.61 -26.80 -11.75
CA MET A 143 -11.02 -25.83 -10.73
C MET A 143 -9.81 -25.03 -10.24
N LEU A 144 -8.72 -25.69 -9.91
CA LEU A 144 -7.48 -25.03 -9.50
C LEU A 144 -6.94 -24.10 -10.60
N LYS A 145 -6.94 -24.54 -11.88
CA LYS A 145 -6.61 -23.68 -13.04
C LYS A 145 -7.50 -22.44 -13.08
N THR A 146 -8.79 -22.61 -12.85
CA THR A 146 -9.76 -21.50 -12.86
C THR A 146 -9.48 -20.53 -11.73
N PHE A 147 -9.31 -21.00 -10.51
CA PHE A 147 -8.98 -20.16 -9.35
C PHE A 147 -7.65 -19.43 -9.54
N PHE A 148 -6.62 -20.11 -10.00
CA PHE A 148 -5.31 -19.54 -10.29
C PHE A 148 -5.38 -18.41 -11.34
N ILE A 149 -6.14 -18.63 -12.43
CA ILE A 149 -6.31 -17.62 -13.48
C ILE A 149 -7.16 -16.44 -12.99
N LYS A 150 -8.27 -16.69 -12.31
CA LYS A 150 -9.19 -15.65 -11.83
C LYS A 150 -8.57 -14.79 -10.72
N SER A 151 -7.76 -15.39 -9.85
CA SER A 151 -7.06 -14.69 -8.74
C SER A 151 -5.77 -13.98 -9.18
N SER A 152 -5.36 -14.07 -10.45
CA SER A 152 -4.06 -13.54 -10.90
C SER A 152 -4.17 -12.71 -12.18
N SER A 153 -3.21 -11.81 -12.34
CA SER A 153 -2.94 -11.07 -13.56
C SER A 153 -1.57 -11.44 -14.13
N LYS A 154 -1.38 -11.26 -15.44
CA LYS A 154 -0.09 -11.38 -16.08
C LYS A 154 0.59 -10.04 -16.13
N ILE A 155 1.88 -10.01 -15.79
CA ILE A 155 2.72 -8.82 -15.93
C ILE A 155 3.94 -9.17 -16.77
N LYS A 156 4.49 -8.15 -17.42
CA LYS A 156 5.79 -8.22 -18.09
C LYS A 156 6.83 -7.53 -17.22
N VAL A 157 7.96 -8.20 -16.97
CA VAL A 157 9.09 -7.63 -16.23
C VAL A 157 10.28 -7.61 -17.16
N ASP A 158 10.77 -6.43 -17.47
CA ASP A 158 11.96 -6.24 -18.30
C ASP A 158 12.93 -5.26 -17.62
N SER A 159 14.19 -5.28 -18.04
CA SER A 159 15.21 -4.34 -17.60
C SER A 159 16.22 -4.11 -18.74
N ASP A 160 16.89 -2.97 -18.73
CA ASP A 160 17.91 -2.62 -19.75
C ASP A 160 19.08 -3.60 -19.70
N LEU A 161 19.41 -4.10 -18.52
CA LEU A 161 20.40 -5.17 -18.35
C LEU A 161 19.70 -6.52 -18.39
N LYS A 162 19.68 -7.14 -19.58
CA LYS A 162 19.13 -8.49 -19.76
C LYS A 162 19.80 -9.51 -18.85
N GLY A 163 19.02 -10.48 -18.40
CA GLY A 163 19.51 -11.50 -17.47
C GLY A 163 19.57 -11.06 -16.01
N THR A 164 18.94 -9.94 -15.67
CA THR A 164 18.80 -9.46 -14.29
C THR A 164 17.90 -10.41 -13.48
N ASP A 165 18.35 -10.83 -12.30
CA ASP A 165 17.58 -11.70 -11.41
C ASP A 165 16.36 -10.98 -10.84
N VAL A 166 15.21 -11.65 -10.91
CA VAL A 166 13.92 -11.11 -10.46
C VAL A 166 13.41 -11.92 -9.28
N TYR A 167 13.08 -11.23 -8.21
CA TYR A 167 12.47 -11.77 -7.01
C TYR A 167 11.14 -11.07 -6.77
N ILE A 168 10.19 -11.80 -6.17
CA ILE A 168 8.87 -11.28 -5.79
C ILE A 168 8.57 -11.58 -4.33
N LYS A 169 7.90 -10.67 -3.65
CA LYS A 169 7.23 -10.94 -2.38
C LYS A 169 5.82 -10.36 -2.36
N TYR A 170 4.91 -11.00 -1.63
CA TYR A 170 3.51 -10.64 -1.61
C TYR A 170 3.13 -9.99 -0.28
N GLY A 171 2.57 -8.78 -0.34
CA GLY A 171 2.09 -8.07 0.83
C GLY A 171 3.17 -7.90 1.91
N ARG A 172 2.88 -8.35 3.12
CA ARG A 172 3.75 -8.26 4.29
C ARG A 172 4.73 -9.43 4.45
N ASP A 173 4.87 -10.32 3.44
CA ASP A 173 5.81 -11.44 3.54
C ASP A 173 7.25 -10.93 3.77
N SER A 174 8.01 -11.61 4.60
CA SER A 174 9.42 -11.29 4.86
C SER A 174 10.35 -11.87 3.80
N ILE A 175 9.92 -12.90 3.07
CA ILE A 175 10.76 -13.70 2.17
C ILE A 175 10.60 -13.23 0.73
N TRP A 176 11.73 -13.06 0.04
CA TRP A 176 11.81 -12.83 -1.40
C TRP A 176 11.91 -14.16 -2.15
N ASN A 177 10.97 -14.43 -3.04
CA ASN A 177 10.93 -15.61 -3.88
C ASN A 177 11.51 -15.31 -5.24
N TYR A 178 12.51 -16.07 -5.66
CA TYR A 178 13.09 -15.97 -6.99
C TYR A 178 12.09 -16.42 -8.06
N VAL A 179 11.93 -15.64 -9.14
CA VAL A 179 10.93 -15.93 -10.19
C VAL A 179 11.53 -16.00 -11.60
N GLY A 180 12.83 -15.72 -11.74
CA GLY A 180 13.52 -15.83 -13.03
C GLY A 180 14.43 -14.65 -13.33
N LYS A 181 14.80 -14.53 -14.61
CA LYS A 181 15.64 -13.44 -15.14
C LYS A 181 14.92 -12.65 -16.21
N THR A 182 15.23 -11.35 -16.30
CA THR A 182 14.66 -10.48 -17.35
C THR A 182 15.13 -10.89 -18.74
N PRO A 183 14.28 -10.79 -19.80
CA PRO A 183 12.88 -10.42 -19.75
C PRO A 183 11.97 -11.56 -19.29
N LEU A 184 10.95 -11.25 -18.46
CA LEU A 184 9.87 -12.15 -18.11
C LEU A 184 8.58 -11.65 -18.79
N ASP A 185 8.20 -12.24 -19.91
CA ASP A 185 7.08 -11.77 -20.74
C ASP A 185 5.70 -12.10 -20.17
N SER A 186 5.61 -13.00 -19.19
CA SER A 186 4.33 -13.47 -18.66
C SER A 186 4.45 -14.01 -17.24
N LEU A 187 4.93 -13.16 -16.31
CA LEU A 187 4.90 -13.48 -14.88
C LEU A 187 3.47 -13.33 -14.36
N ARG A 188 2.92 -14.38 -13.74
CA ARG A 188 1.63 -14.27 -13.05
C ARG A 188 1.81 -13.82 -11.61
N VAL A 189 1.02 -12.84 -11.22
CA VAL A 189 0.98 -12.23 -9.88
C VAL A 189 -0.45 -12.18 -9.38
N PRO A 190 -0.70 -12.28 -8.06
CA PRO A 190 -2.06 -12.20 -7.53
C PRO A 190 -2.68 -10.83 -7.83
N LYS A 191 -4.00 -10.81 -8.07
CA LYS A 191 -4.80 -9.59 -8.16
C LYS A 191 -5.00 -9.05 -6.75
N LEU A 192 -4.13 -8.16 -6.31
CA LEU A 192 -4.17 -7.60 -4.97
C LEU A 192 -4.68 -6.16 -5.04
N TRP A 193 -5.61 -5.82 -4.14
CA TRP A 193 -6.12 -4.47 -3.96
C TRP A 193 -5.44 -3.79 -2.78
N ARG A 194 -4.97 -2.55 -3.00
CA ARG A 194 -4.45 -1.56 -2.05
C ARG A 194 -3.40 -2.04 -1.03
N GLU A 195 -3.76 -2.81 0.00
CA GLU A 195 -2.86 -3.06 1.15
C GLU A 195 -1.92 -4.26 0.99
N ASN A 196 -2.18 -5.12 0.02
CA ASN A 196 -1.47 -6.39 -0.17
C ASN A 196 -0.70 -6.47 -1.48
N ASN A 197 -0.23 -5.35 -2.01
CA ASN A 197 0.52 -5.32 -3.27
C ASN A 197 1.75 -6.23 -3.21
N PHE A 198 2.08 -6.85 -4.34
CA PHE A 198 3.35 -7.53 -4.47
C PHE A 198 4.48 -6.51 -4.69
N LYS A 199 5.69 -6.90 -4.32
CA LYS A 199 6.91 -6.15 -4.60
C LYS A 199 7.81 -6.97 -5.49
N LEU A 200 8.47 -6.31 -6.43
CA LEU A 200 9.54 -6.89 -7.23
C LEU A 200 10.88 -6.36 -6.76
N LYS A 201 11.84 -7.25 -6.66
CA LYS A 201 13.24 -6.92 -6.45
C LYS A 201 14.02 -7.45 -7.63
N LEU A 202 14.75 -6.57 -8.31
CA LEU A 202 15.65 -6.90 -9.39
C LEU A 202 17.08 -6.73 -8.91
N VAL A 203 17.93 -7.70 -9.20
CA VAL A 203 19.33 -7.70 -8.75
C VAL A 203 20.22 -8.01 -9.93
N ASN A 204 21.22 -7.15 -10.17
CA ASN A 204 22.26 -7.38 -11.16
C ASN A 204 23.61 -6.96 -10.56
N GLY A 205 24.40 -7.94 -10.13
CA GLY A 205 25.65 -7.70 -9.42
C GLY A 205 25.39 -6.98 -8.08
N GLU A 206 25.94 -5.75 -7.91
CA GLU A 206 25.77 -4.94 -6.72
C GLU A 206 24.52 -4.02 -6.79
N SER A 207 23.86 -3.94 -7.93
CA SER A 207 22.69 -3.09 -8.15
C SER A 207 21.41 -3.81 -7.74
N GLU A 208 20.58 -3.16 -6.93
CA GLU A 208 19.32 -3.67 -6.44
C GLU A 208 18.20 -2.65 -6.69
N TYR A 209 17.12 -3.09 -7.30
CA TYR A 209 15.89 -2.33 -7.46
C TYR A 209 14.77 -2.98 -6.65
N ILE A 210 14.01 -2.18 -5.90
CA ILE A 210 12.80 -2.63 -5.24
C ILE A 210 11.65 -1.72 -5.66
N GLY A 211 10.66 -2.28 -6.36
CA GLY A 211 9.44 -1.58 -6.77
C GLY A 211 8.19 -2.27 -6.26
N ALA A 212 7.20 -1.47 -5.89
CA ALA A 212 5.84 -1.94 -5.64
C ALA A 212 4.97 -1.69 -6.89
N ASN A 213 3.94 -2.52 -7.07
CA ASN A 213 2.95 -2.25 -8.10
C ASN A 213 1.98 -1.16 -7.59
N GLU A 214 2.05 0.02 -8.17
CA GLU A 214 1.09 1.11 -7.88
C GLU A 214 -0.02 1.17 -8.94
N GLU A 215 0.22 0.59 -10.14
CA GLU A 215 -0.76 0.53 -11.24
C GLU A 215 -0.65 -0.80 -12.02
N PHE A 216 -1.74 -1.27 -12.59
CA PHE A 216 -1.78 -2.43 -13.47
C PHE A 216 -1.01 -2.13 -14.76
N GLY A 217 0.20 -2.66 -14.94
CA GLY A 217 0.95 -2.43 -16.16
C GLY A 217 2.35 -3.03 -16.20
N PHE A 218 3.08 -2.66 -17.23
CA PHE A 218 4.43 -3.10 -17.50
C PHE A 218 5.43 -2.55 -16.47
N PHE A 219 6.23 -3.43 -15.88
CA PHE A 219 7.44 -3.02 -15.20
C PHE A 219 8.57 -2.93 -16.23
N ASN A 220 8.76 -1.74 -16.78
CA ASN A 220 9.91 -1.46 -17.62
C ASN A 220 10.92 -0.64 -16.82
N ILE A 221 12.04 -1.25 -16.44
CA ILE A 221 13.09 -0.58 -15.66
C ILE A 221 14.15 -0.11 -16.62
N SER A 222 14.07 1.14 -17.00
CA SER A 222 14.92 1.73 -18.03
C SER A 222 16.38 1.89 -17.64
N LEU A 223 16.77 1.79 -16.35
CA LEU A 223 18.15 2.04 -15.92
C LEU A 223 18.46 1.31 -14.60
N ILE A 224 19.20 0.20 -14.70
CA ILE A 224 20.04 -0.25 -13.58
C ILE A 224 21.39 0.44 -13.77
N GLN A 225 21.51 1.68 -13.32
CA GLN A 225 22.80 2.32 -13.20
C GLN A 225 23.56 1.75 -11.99
N LYS A 226 24.88 1.83 -12.05
CA LYS A 226 25.73 1.35 -10.96
C LYS A 226 25.44 2.17 -9.69
N LEU A 227 24.66 1.60 -8.79
CA LEU A 227 24.36 2.19 -7.48
C LEU A 227 25.50 1.96 -6.51
N PRO A 228 25.80 2.90 -5.62
CA PRO A 228 26.68 2.65 -4.49
C PRO A 228 26.12 1.52 -3.60
N LYS A 229 27.02 0.76 -2.97
CA LYS A 229 26.60 -0.27 -2.00
C LYS A 229 25.70 0.33 -0.92
N GLY A 230 24.60 -0.34 -0.60
CA GLY A 230 23.64 0.12 0.39
C GLY A 230 22.61 1.11 -0.14
N PHE A 231 22.49 1.30 -1.46
CA PHE A 231 21.46 2.12 -2.09
C PHE A 231 20.36 1.25 -2.72
N ILE A 232 19.18 1.82 -2.83
CA ILE A 232 18.03 1.25 -3.55
C ILE A 232 17.69 2.19 -4.70
N LEU A 233 17.46 1.62 -5.89
CA LEU A 233 16.98 2.38 -7.04
C LEU A 233 15.48 2.67 -6.89
N LYS A 234 15.11 3.92 -7.06
CA LYS A 234 13.75 4.38 -7.28
C LYS A 234 13.58 4.73 -8.76
N ASN A 235 12.53 4.20 -9.39
CA ASN A 235 12.24 4.46 -10.79
C ASN A 235 11.75 5.89 -11.03
N SER A 236 11.93 6.36 -12.27
CA SER A 236 11.25 7.55 -12.73
C SER A 236 9.73 7.38 -12.64
N LYS A 237 9.06 8.40 -12.13
CA LYS A 237 7.61 8.52 -12.07
C LYS A 237 7.17 9.80 -12.76
N SER A 238 6.03 9.75 -13.46
CA SER A 238 5.35 10.92 -14.02
C SER A 238 4.00 11.09 -13.32
N ASP A 239 3.47 12.29 -13.37
CA ASP A 239 2.16 12.64 -12.82
C ASP A 239 1.98 12.31 -11.33
N VAL A 240 3.06 12.47 -10.57
CA VAL A 240 3.07 12.14 -9.15
C VAL A 240 2.34 13.21 -8.35
N PHE A 241 1.37 12.78 -7.57
CA PHE A 241 0.73 13.60 -6.55
C PHE A 241 1.52 13.49 -5.24
N MET A 242 1.84 14.62 -4.65
CA MET A 242 2.60 14.70 -3.41
C MET A 242 1.70 15.15 -2.27
N ASN A 243 1.63 14.33 -1.22
CA ASN A 243 0.82 14.57 -0.04
C ASN A 243 1.68 14.96 1.15
N MET A 244 1.64 16.24 1.49
CA MET A 244 2.15 16.72 2.77
C MET A 244 1.28 17.88 3.22
N PRO A 245 0.76 17.88 4.46
CA PRO A 245 -0.13 18.93 4.94
C PRO A 245 0.45 20.34 4.75
N GLY A 246 -0.36 21.24 4.22
CA GLY A 246 0.04 22.61 3.96
C GLY A 246 1.09 22.81 2.87
N VAL A 247 1.63 21.77 2.25
CA VAL A 247 2.62 21.85 1.17
C VAL A 247 2.01 21.35 -0.12
N TYR A 248 1.74 22.25 -1.04
CA TYR A 248 1.22 21.93 -2.36
C TYR A 248 2.34 21.94 -3.40
N LEU A 249 2.79 20.74 -3.78
CA LEU A 249 3.85 20.57 -4.79
C LEU A 249 3.30 20.44 -6.22
N GLY A 250 1.99 20.57 -6.38
CA GLY A 250 1.32 20.46 -7.67
C GLY A 250 1.12 19.02 -8.13
N ARG A 251 0.48 18.91 -9.28
CA ARG A 251 0.29 17.68 -10.04
C ARG A 251 1.20 17.72 -11.28
N ASN A 252 1.39 16.58 -11.91
CA ASN A 252 2.28 16.39 -13.06
C ASN A 252 3.77 16.52 -12.70
N ASN A 253 4.13 16.21 -11.45
CA ASN A 253 5.53 16.14 -11.09
C ASN A 253 6.16 14.91 -11.71
N LYS A 254 7.26 15.10 -12.44
CA LYS A 254 8.11 14.02 -12.90
C LYS A 254 9.22 13.86 -11.86
N ILE A 255 9.33 12.70 -11.24
CA ILE A 255 10.47 12.35 -10.41
C ILE A 255 11.41 11.51 -11.28
N PRO A 256 12.58 12.00 -11.66
CA PRO A 256 13.57 11.21 -12.36
C PRO A 256 14.01 10.01 -11.51
N ALA A 257 14.53 8.96 -12.15
CA ALA A 257 15.10 7.83 -11.42
C ALA A 257 16.27 8.28 -10.54
N PHE A 258 16.35 7.76 -9.32
CA PHE A 258 17.42 8.07 -8.37
C PHE A 258 17.73 6.88 -7.46
N GLY A 259 18.95 6.85 -6.93
CA GLY A 259 19.29 5.94 -5.85
C GLY A 259 19.07 6.60 -4.50
N VAL A 260 18.53 5.88 -3.53
CA VAL A 260 18.40 6.35 -2.13
C VAL A 260 19.15 5.41 -1.19
N SER A 261 19.91 5.94 -0.23
CA SER A 261 20.58 5.09 0.76
C SER A 261 19.56 4.36 1.63
N LYS A 262 19.79 3.08 1.90
CA LYS A 262 18.89 2.24 2.72
C LYS A 262 18.76 2.79 4.13
N THR A 263 19.83 3.33 4.67
CA THR A 263 19.92 3.83 6.06
C THR A 263 20.29 5.31 6.09
N GLU A 264 20.08 5.93 7.21
CA GLU A 264 20.69 7.19 7.60
C GLU A 264 22.22 7.06 7.57
N VAL A 265 22.95 8.17 7.56
CA VAL A 265 24.40 8.17 7.70
C VAL A 265 24.78 7.92 9.16
N SER A 266 25.66 6.95 9.41
CA SER A 266 26.08 6.62 10.78
C SER A 266 27.19 7.54 11.32
N ASN A 267 27.35 7.57 12.65
CA ASN A 267 28.43 8.26 13.33
C ASN A 267 29.81 7.83 12.80
N GLN A 268 30.02 6.53 12.63
CA GLN A 268 31.29 6.01 12.11
C GLN A 268 31.58 6.49 10.68
N GLN A 269 30.56 6.51 9.83
CA GLN A 269 30.72 7.02 8.46
C GLN A 269 31.03 8.51 8.45
N PHE A 270 30.37 9.30 9.30
CA PHE A 270 30.63 10.73 9.41
C PHE A 270 32.01 11.02 10.03
N LYS A 271 32.46 10.24 11.01
CA LYS A 271 33.80 10.33 11.58
C LYS A 271 34.88 10.11 10.51
N THR A 272 34.65 9.18 9.56
CA THR A 272 35.57 8.99 8.44
C THR A 272 35.69 10.24 7.58
N PHE A 273 34.59 10.97 7.31
CA PHE A 273 34.61 12.26 6.63
C PHE A 273 35.48 13.29 7.36
N ILE A 274 35.31 13.43 8.68
CA ILE A 274 36.07 14.36 9.47
C ILE A 274 37.56 14.00 9.41
N ASN A 275 37.91 12.73 9.64
CA ASN A 275 39.29 12.24 9.62
C ASN A 275 39.98 12.36 8.26
N SER A 276 39.18 12.37 7.17
CA SER A 276 39.66 12.58 5.80
C SER A 276 39.84 14.06 5.44
N GLY A 277 39.79 14.97 6.41
CA GLY A 277 39.97 16.41 6.17
C GLY A 277 38.70 17.10 5.63
N GLY A 278 37.53 16.51 5.85
CA GLY A 278 36.28 17.04 5.30
C GLY A 278 35.93 18.45 5.78
N TYR A 279 36.31 18.80 7.01
CA TYR A 279 36.11 20.15 7.56
C TYR A 279 37.19 21.16 7.15
N GLN A 280 38.30 20.70 6.59
CA GLN A 280 39.40 21.55 6.10
C GLN A 280 39.33 21.82 4.61
N ASN A 281 38.47 21.09 3.87
CA ASN A 281 38.39 21.23 2.42
C ASN A 281 37.19 22.10 2.01
N PRO A 282 37.40 23.36 1.58
CA PRO A 282 36.33 24.30 1.24
C PRO A 282 35.49 23.83 0.03
N MET A 283 36.01 22.93 -0.80
CA MET A 283 35.26 22.40 -1.97
C MET A 283 33.97 21.65 -1.60
N TYR A 284 33.87 21.12 -0.40
CA TYR A 284 32.66 20.44 0.05
C TYR A 284 31.59 21.38 0.60
N TRP A 285 31.93 22.60 0.97
CA TRP A 285 31.07 23.47 1.74
C TRP A 285 30.36 24.52 0.88
N ASP A 286 29.03 24.53 0.98
CA ASP A 286 28.16 25.60 0.41
C ASP A 286 27.94 26.73 1.43
N PHE A 287 28.91 26.94 2.32
CA PHE A 287 28.78 27.90 3.40
C PHE A 287 28.80 29.33 2.85
N PRO A 288 27.79 30.15 3.21
CA PRO A 288 27.77 31.53 2.73
C PRO A 288 28.86 32.37 3.38
N THR A 289 29.56 33.12 2.58
CA THR A 289 30.60 34.06 3.08
C THR A 289 30.04 35.21 3.91
N LYS A 290 28.69 35.34 3.95
CA LYS A 290 28.01 36.42 4.72
C LYS A 290 26.84 35.86 5.51
N ILE A 291 26.85 35.98 6.84
CA ILE A 291 25.78 35.56 7.74
C ILE A 291 25.38 36.75 8.62
N ASN A 292 24.10 37.06 8.69
CA ASN A 292 23.55 38.19 9.47
C ASN A 292 24.30 39.51 9.24
N GLY A 293 24.72 39.75 8.00
CA GLY A 293 25.43 40.97 7.62
C GLY A 293 26.96 40.93 7.86
N ARG A 294 27.49 39.97 8.58
CA ARG A 294 28.94 39.80 8.83
C ARG A 294 29.54 38.87 7.77
N GLN A 295 30.69 39.29 7.24
CA GLN A 295 31.53 38.48 6.35
C GLN A 295 32.42 37.55 7.15
N TYR A 296 32.56 36.29 6.69
CA TYR A 296 33.42 35.28 7.29
C TYR A 296 34.38 34.74 6.24
N SER A 297 35.62 34.50 6.62
CA SER A 297 36.50 33.61 5.88
C SER A 297 36.01 32.18 6.06
N PHE A 298 36.52 31.23 5.26
CA PHE A 298 36.18 29.81 5.44
C PHE A 298 36.57 29.32 6.84
N GLU A 299 37.76 29.63 7.29
CA GLU A 299 38.30 29.25 8.60
C GLU A 299 37.47 29.82 9.77
N GLU A 300 37.09 31.10 9.67
CA GLU A 300 36.22 31.75 10.65
C GLU A 300 34.84 31.08 10.67
N GLY A 301 34.30 30.72 9.48
CA GLY A 301 33.02 30.03 9.37
C GLY A 301 33.05 28.63 9.99
N MET A 302 34.13 27.89 9.85
CA MET A 302 34.27 26.53 10.39
C MET A 302 34.21 26.48 11.92
N ILE A 303 34.45 27.58 12.64
CA ILE A 303 34.27 27.65 14.11
C ILE A 303 32.81 27.38 14.50
N LEU A 304 31.83 27.65 13.60
CA LEU A 304 30.41 27.36 13.83
C LEU A 304 30.09 25.88 13.84
N PHE A 305 30.97 25.06 13.28
CA PHE A 305 30.74 23.62 13.04
C PHE A 305 31.68 22.77 13.95
N THR A 306 31.77 23.16 15.22
CA THR A 306 32.52 22.42 16.21
C THR A 306 31.63 21.73 17.23
N ASP A 307 32.14 20.69 17.87
CA ASP A 307 31.52 20.07 19.01
C ASP A 307 31.56 20.99 20.26
N LYS A 308 30.98 20.53 21.35
CA LYS A 308 30.93 21.30 22.60
C LYS A 308 32.31 21.63 23.20
N TYR A 309 33.40 21.03 22.70
CA TYR A 309 34.78 21.26 23.14
C TYR A 309 35.64 21.95 22.06
N GLY A 310 34.99 22.46 20.99
CA GLY A 310 35.68 23.23 19.94
C GLY A 310 36.43 22.38 18.92
N LYS A 311 36.18 21.07 18.85
CA LYS A 311 36.69 20.20 17.79
C LYS A 311 35.75 20.14 16.61
N PRO A 312 36.23 20.08 15.35
CA PRO A 312 35.37 19.87 14.20
C PRO A 312 34.48 18.62 14.35
N GLY A 313 33.19 18.78 14.18
CA GLY A 313 32.23 17.65 14.26
C GLY A 313 30.89 18.03 14.84
N PRO A 314 29.93 17.07 14.88
CA PRO A 314 28.58 17.24 15.36
C PRO A 314 28.49 17.87 16.76
N ASN A 315 27.46 18.68 17.00
CA ASN A 315 27.29 19.46 18.22
C ASN A 315 27.25 18.60 19.52
N ASN A 316 26.73 17.40 19.44
CA ASN A 316 26.57 16.46 20.53
C ASN A 316 27.81 15.56 20.77
N TRP A 317 28.84 15.64 19.93
CA TRP A 317 30.10 14.92 20.14
C TRP A 317 30.99 15.56 21.22
N SER A 318 32.01 14.85 21.60
CA SER A 318 32.96 15.31 22.64
C SER A 318 34.39 15.08 22.18
N TYR A 319 35.20 16.14 22.14
CA TYR A 319 36.61 16.09 21.71
C TYR A 319 36.79 15.51 20.30
N GLY A 320 35.79 15.70 19.42
CA GLY A 320 35.76 15.16 18.06
C GLY A 320 35.38 13.70 17.97
N GLU A 321 34.85 13.08 19.04
CA GLU A 321 34.43 11.69 19.11
C GLU A 321 32.94 11.57 19.44
N TYR A 322 32.29 10.58 18.85
CA TYR A 322 30.91 10.19 19.22
C TYR A 322 30.92 9.29 20.46
N PRO A 323 29.80 9.12 21.18
CA PRO A 323 29.72 8.26 22.35
C PRO A 323 30.15 6.80 22.06
N ASP A 324 30.85 6.20 23.03
CA ASP A 324 31.34 4.85 22.92
C ASP A 324 30.20 3.86 22.62
N GLY A 325 30.44 2.98 21.63
CA GLY A 325 29.46 2.00 21.20
C GLY A 325 28.38 2.52 20.21
N GLU A 326 28.37 3.84 19.92
CA GLU A 326 27.36 4.45 19.05
C GLU A 326 27.81 4.64 17.58
N GLY A 327 28.81 3.90 17.13
CA GLY A 327 29.31 4.00 15.74
C GLY A 327 28.25 3.77 14.68
N GLU A 328 27.35 2.80 14.90
CA GLU A 328 26.24 2.45 14.00
C GLU A 328 24.93 3.21 14.30
N PHE A 329 24.94 4.18 15.20
CA PHE A 329 23.80 5.09 15.38
C PHE A 329 23.87 6.22 14.36
N PRO A 330 22.75 6.86 14.00
CA PRO A 330 22.77 7.93 13.02
C PRO A 330 23.58 9.12 13.55
N VAL A 331 24.38 9.72 12.67
CA VAL A 331 24.97 11.00 12.97
C VAL A 331 23.86 12.03 13.12
N ASN A 332 23.91 12.77 14.21
CA ASN A 332 22.93 13.79 14.55
C ASN A 332 23.59 15.00 15.19
N GLY A 333 22.82 16.06 15.41
CA GLY A 333 23.41 17.32 15.90
C GLY A 333 24.23 18.03 14.82
N ILE A 334 23.88 17.88 13.56
CA ILE A 334 24.52 18.49 12.39
C ILE A 334 23.62 19.50 11.70
N SER A 335 24.21 20.53 11.16
CA SER A 335 23.59 21.54 10.32
C SER A 335 23.33 21.04 8.89
N TRP A 336 22.51 21.77 8.13
CA TRP A 336 22.33 21.53 6.70
C TRP A 336 23.66 21.62 5.92
N PHE A 337 24.53 22.58 6.31
CA PHE A 337 25.84 22.74 5.68
C PHE A 337 26.76 21.53 5.91
N GLU A 338 26.79 20.96 7.11
CA GLU A 338 27.53 19.75 7.43
C GLU A 338 26.98 18.54 6.66
N ALA A 339 25.65 18.39 6.62
CA ALA A 339 24.99 17.35 5.86
C ALA A 339 25.32 17.46 4.36
N ARG A 340 25.28 18.67 3.80
CA ARG A 340 25.61 18.95 2.40
C ARG A 340 27.09 18.70 2.09
N ALA A 341 27.98 19.11 2.99
CA ALA A 341 29.42 18.87 2.83
C ALA A 341 29.74 17.37 2.82
N TYR A 342 29.12 16.61 3.71
CA TYR A 342 29.25 15.14 3.71
C TYR A 342 28.75 14.52 2.39
N ALA A 343 27.59 14.95 1.90
CA ALA A 343 27.04 14.46 0.64
C ALA A 343 28.02 14.72 -0.52
N LYS A 344 28.57 15.93 -0.63
CA LYS A 344 29.58 16.25 -1.66
C LYS A 344 30.87 15.44 -1.52
N TYR A 345 31.36 15.21 -0.30
CA TYR A 345 32.50 14.32 -0.04
C TYR A 345 32.28 12.92 -0.61
N LYS A 346 31.05 12.42 -0.50
CA LYS A 346 30.66 11.11 -1.06
C LYS A 346 30.35 11.13 -2.57
N SER A 347 30.43 12.29 -3.25
CA SER A 347 29.95 12.49 -4.64
C SER A 347 28.47 12.09 -4.80
N LEU A 348 27.68 12.43 -3.79
CA LEU A 348 26.25 12.18 -3.65
C LEU A 348 25.53 13.49 -3.31
N ASP A 349 24.24 13.42 -3.06
CA ASP A 349 23.41 14.57 -2.72
C ASP A 349 22.50 14.30 -1.51
N LEU A 350 21.92 15.38 -0.96
CA LEU A 350 20.75 15.30 -0.10
C LEU A 350 19.52 15.06 -0.99
N PRO A 351 18.51 14.33 -0.54
CA PRO A 351 17.27 14.21 -1.28
C PRO A 351 16.61 15.60 -1.46
N ASN A 352 15.94 15.81 -2.57
CA ASN A 352 14.94 16.87 -2.62
C ASN A 352 13.62 16.39 -2.02
N ILE A 353 12.66 17.30 -1.80
CA ILE A 353 11.38 16.96 -1.17
C ILE A 353 10.62 15.89 -1.95
N TYR A 354 10.66 15.92 -3.28
CA TYR A 354 9.99 14.93 -4.13
C TYR A 354 10.61 13.54 -3.95
N GLN A 355 11.93 13.44 -3.95
CA GLN A 355 12.67 12.20 -3.74
C GLN A 355 12.45 11.65 -2.33
N TRP A 356 12.46 12.53 -1.32
CA TRP A 356 12.22 12.10 0.05
C TRP A 356 10.81 11.56 0.25
N LEU A 357 9.79 12.27 -0.25
CA LEU A 357 8.38 11.82 -0.18
C LEU A 357 8.17 10.50 -0.93
N ASP A 358 8.81 10.31 -2.08
CA ASP A 358 8.75 9.04 -2.80
C ASP A 358 9.44 7.90 -2.02
N ALA A 359 10.59 8.18 -1.43
CA ALA A 359 11.29 7.21 -0.58
C ALA A 359 10.48 6.82 0.66
N ALA A 360 9.78 7.80 1.26
CA ALA A 360 8.90 7.62 2.41
C ALA A 360 7.51 7.03 2.08
N LEU A 361 7.23 6.70 0.81
CA LEU A 361 5.94 6.21 0.32
C LEU A 361 4.77 7.22 0.48
N LEU A 362 5.08 8.50 0.57
CA LEU A 362 4.12 9.60 0.66
C LEU A 362 3.81 10.22 -0.72
N SER A 363 4.28 9.59 -1.81
CA SER A 363 3.97 9.97 -3.18
C SER A 363 2.83 9.13 -3.74
N GLY A 364 1.88 9.77 -4.43
CA GLY A 364 0.73 9.12 -5.08
C GLY A 364 -0.61 9.45 -4.44
N PHE A 365 -1.71 9.07 -5.11
CA PHE A 365 -3.08 9.31 -4.66
C PHE A 365 -3.45 8.54 -3.40
N THR A 366 -2.86 7.38 -3.24
CA THR A 366 -2.98 6.56 -2.06
C THR A 366 -1.68 6.66 -1.29
N SER A 367 -1.44 7.83 -0.66
CA SER A 367 -0.43 7.85 0.39
C SER A 367 -0.86 6.86 1.44
N LYS A 368 -0.30 5.66 1.37
CA LYS A 368 -0.40 4.72 2.47
C LYS A 368 0.49 5.28 3.54
N LEU A 369 -0.10 5.92 4.53
CA LEU A 369 0.61 6.11 5.77
C LEU A 369 0.99 4.71 6.24
N PRO A 370 2.28 4.40 6.30
CA PRO A 370 2.71 3.12 6.83
C PRO A 370 2.23 3.04 8.28
N GLU A 371 1.93 1.85 8.74
CA GLU A 371 1.83 1.61 10.17
C GLU A 371 3.14 2.07 10.80
N LEU A 372 3.11 3.21 11.46
CA LEU A 372 4.27 3.78 12.14
C LEU A 372 4.58 3.05 13.46
N LYS A 373 3.75 2.06 13.78
CA LYS A 373 3.91 1.18 14.93
C LYS A 373 5.33 0.62 14.95
N ASN A 374 5.98 0.78 16.09
CA ASN A 374 7.38 0.41 16.31
C ASN A 374 8.43 1.23 15.55
N SER A 375 8.06 2.27 14.82
CA SER A 375 9.00 3.32 14.43
C SER A 375 9.50 4.07 15.67
N ASN A 376 10.69 4.66 15.59
CA ASN A 376 11.30 5.29 16.76
C ASN A 376 10.77 6.71 16.97
N TYR A 377 9.58 6.79 17.55
CA TYR A 377 8.93 8.02 18.02
C TYR A 377 8.65 7.96 19.52
N ASN A 378 8.31 9.07 20.15
CA ASN A 378 7.94 9.15 21.56
C ASN A 378 8.96 8.45 22.48
N SER A 379 10.24 8.47 22.09
CA SER A 379 11.35 7.76 22.70
C SER A 379 12.35 8.74 23.31
N THR A 380 13.12 8.28 24.27
CA THR A 380 14.24 9.05 24.86
C THR A 380 15.58 8.72 24.22
N LYS A 381 15.64 7.72 23.33
CA LYS A 381 16.89 7.20 22.76
C LYS A 381 16.78 6.98 21.26
N LEU A 382 17.89 7.24 20.58
CA LEU A 382 18.09 6.83 19.19
C LEU A 382 18.13 5.30 19.04
N LYS A 383 17.85 4.84 17.83
CA LYS A 383 18.05 3.46 17.37
C LYS A 383 19.20 3.42 16.38
N ASN A 384 19.80 2.24 16.25
CA ASN A 384 20.81 1.93 15.23
C ASN A 384 20.26 2.21 13.82
N VAL A 385 21.08 2.65 12.86
CA VAL A 385 20.69 2.95 11.48
C VAL A 385 20.05 1.77 10.74
N ASN A 386 20.34 0.54 11.17
CA ASN A 386 19.75 -0.67 10.62
C ASN A 386 18.46 -1.09 11.33
N PHE A 387 17.98 -0.32 12.30
CA PHE A 387 16.73 -0.62 12.98
C PHE A 387 15.58 -0.56 11.97
N GLN A 388 14.87 -1.69 11.84
CA GLN A 388 13.72 -1.82 10.96
C GLN A 388 12.47 -1.84 11.83
N SER A 389 11.55 -0.92 11.59
CA SER A 389 10.21 -1.02 12.16
C SER A 389 9.50 -2.27 11.62
N GLU A 390 8.43 -2.72 12.26
CA GLU A 390 7.63 -3.85 11.76
C GLU A 390 7.05 -3.59 10.35
N ASN A 391 7.01 -2.33 9.94
CA ASN A 391 6.65 -1.98 8.58
C ASN A 391 7.82 -2.21 7.62
N LEU A 392 7.91 -3.44 7.11
CA LEU A 392 8.90 -3.86 6.11
C LEU A 392 8.82 -3.12 4.76
N ASN A 393 7.86 -2.23 4.59
CA ASN A 393 7.69 -1.47 3.36
C ASN A 393 8.48 -0.16 3.35
N LEU A 394 8.82 0.36 4.52
CA LEU A 394 9.64 1.55 4.66
C LEU A 394 11.14 1.25 4.61
N LEU A 395 11.91 2.24 4.23
CA LEU A 395 13.34 2.24 4.50
C LEU A 395 13.59 2.29 6.02
N PRO A 396 14.65 1.63 6.53
CA PRO A 396 15.01 1.74 7.93
C PRO A 396 15.02 3.18 8.41
N ASN A 397 14.33 3.45 9.50
CA ASN A 397 14.26 4.75 10.20
C ASN A 397 13.81 5.96 9.37
N ILE A 398 13.30 5.80 8.14
CA ILE A 398 12.79 6.96 7.38
C ILE A 398 11.60 7.63 8.09
N ALA A 399 10.95 6.89 8.99
CA ALA A 399 9.92 7.37 9.89
C ALA A 399 10.49 7.44 11.31
N GLY A 400 10.71 8.63 11.83
CA GLY A 400 11.24 8.85 13.16
C GLY A 400 12.77 8.76 13.26
N ASN A 401 13.28 8.40 14.41
CA ASN A 401 14.69 8.35 14.79
C ASN A 401 15.40 9.71 14.70
N ILE A 402 15.74 10.18 13.49
CA ILE A 402 16.21 11.55 13.24
C ILE A 402 15.47 12.19 12.09
N ARG A 403 15.31 13.51 12.13
CA ARG A 403 14.86 14.27 10.97
C ARG A 403 15.96 14.32 9.91
N GLU A 404 15.58 14.21 8.67
CA GLU A 404 16.50 14.16 7.55
C GLU A 404 16.49 15.48 6.78
N TRP A 405 17.65 16.15 6.69
CA TRP A 405 17.79 17.36 5.88
C TRP A 405 17.55 17.06 4.40
N VAL A 406 16.74 17.89 3.76
CA VAL A 406 16.58 17.90 2.30
C VAL A 406 17.21 19.14 1.68
N ILE A 407 17.46 19.11 0.37
CA ILE A 407 18.20 20.18 -0.30
C ILE A 407 17.37 21.47 -0.44
N ASN A 408 16.04 21.35 -0.48
CA ASN A 408 15.13 22.44 -0.82
C ASN A 408 15.16 23.62 0.14
N PRO A 409 15.16 24.86 -0.38
CA PRO A 409 14.91 26.05 0.41
C PRO A 409 13.43 26.18 0.81
N HIS A 410 13.20 26.87 1.94
CA HIS A 410 11.89 27.36 2.36
C HIS A 410 12.01 28.84 2.77
N GLY A 411 11.39 29.70 1.99
CA GLY A 411 11.58 31.15 2.14
C GLY A 411 13.03 31.56 1.91
N ASN A 412 13.45 32.65 2.56
CA ASN A 412 14.76 33.25 2.25
C ASN A 412 15.95 32.62 2.98
N ASN A 413 15.75 32.02 4.17
CA ASN A 413 16.85 31.60 5.03
C ASN A 413 16.59 30.27 5.78
N ARG A 414 15.72 29.40 5.27
CA ARG A 414 15.43 28.12 5.90
C ARG A 414 15.63 26.97 4.92
N ARG A 415 15.83 25.79 5.45
CA ARG A 415 15.87 24.52 4.70
C ARG A 415 14.84 23.55 5.26
N ALA A 416 14.23 22.79 4.37
CA ALA A 416 13.28 21.76 4.77
C ALA A 416 13.99 20.57 5.44
N ILE A 417 13.34 19.96 6.41
CA ILE A 417 13.80 18.80 7.15
C ILE A 417 12.59 17.93 7.51
N LEU A 418 12.65 16.64 7.26
CA LEU A 418 11.47 15.78 7.21
C LEU A 418 11.65 14.52 8.07
N GLY A 419 10.57 13.78 8.29
CA GLY A 419 10.56 12.44 8.86
C GLY A 419 10.25 12.33 10.35
N GLY A 420 10.26 13.45 11.09
CA GLY A 420 10.14 13.45 12.54
C GLY A 420 11.40 12.90 13.22
N ALA A 421 11.41 12.80 14.54
CA ALA A 421 12.56 12.34 15.31
C ALA A 421 12.15 11.44 16.48
N PHE A 422 13.11 10.77 17.11
CA PHE A 422 12.91 9.85 18.22
C PHE A 422 12.05 10.42 19.36
N ASN A 423 12.14 11.70 19.65
CA ASN A 423 11.43 12.38 20.74
C ASN A 423 10.25 13.25 20.26
N THR A 424 9.75 13.02 19.06
CA THR A 424 8.55 13.66 18.53
C THR A 424 7.39 12.67 18.41
N ASN A 425 6.18 13.16 18.24
CA ASN A 425 5.01 12.32 18.01
C ASN A 425 4.99 11.74 16.60
N GLU A 426 4.31 10.64 16.39
CA GLU A 426 4.22 9.91 15.12
C GLU A 426 3.64 10.75 13.98
N TYR A 427 2.68 11.63 14.23
CA TYR A 427 2.12 12.53 13.22
C TYR A 427 3.16 13.42 12.55
N THR A 428 4.33 13.65 13.20
CA THR A 428 5.41 14.46 12.64
C THR A 428 6.08 13.83 11.42
N PHE A 429 5.87 12.54 11.17
CA PHE A 429 6.32 11.88 9.95
C PHE A 429 5.81 12.58 8.68
N ASN A 430 4.57 13.00 8.72
CA ASN A 430 3.88 13.60 7.58
C ASN A 430 3.80 15.13 7.67
N SER A 431 4.40 15.73 8.69
CA SER A 431 4.40 17.17 8.89
C SER A 431 5.60 17.83 8.24
N PHE A 432 5.35 18.99 7.64
CA PHE A 432 6.41 19.81 7.05
C PHE A 432 7.14 20.62 8.12
N TYR A 433 8.45 20.49 8.16
CA TYR A 433 9.33 21.30 8.98
C TYR A 433 10.38 22.00 8.15
N SER A 434 10.80 23.18 8.62
CA SER A 434 11.95 23.88 8.09
C SER A 434 12.70 24.55 9.22
N LEU A 435 14.02 24.57 9.13
CA LEU A 435 14.90 25.14 10.15
C LEU A 435 15.91 26.10 9.51
N ASN A 436 16.54 26.92 10.35
CA ASN A 436 17.74 27.66 9.95
C ASN A 436 18.81 26.64 9.49
N PRO A 437 19.47 26.84 8.35
CA PRO A 437 20.48 25.90 7.86
C PRO A 437 21.69 25.72 8.81
N LEU A 438 21.84 26.58 9.80
CA LEU A 438 22.83 26.45 10.88
C LEU A 438 22.30 25.71 12.12
N ASP A 439 21.02 25.28 12.11
CA ASP A 439 20.45 24.53 13.25
C ASP A 439 21.13 23.18 13.40
N ARG A 440 21.67 22.92 14.61
CA ARG A 440 22.41 21.72 14.97
C ARG A 440 21.75 20.97 16.13
N SER A 441 20.42 20.96 16.13
CA SER A 441 19.64 20.20 17.11
C SER A 441 19.92 18.69 17.01
N ILE A 442 19.86 18.00 18.14
CA ILE A 442 20.12 16.55 18.21
C ILE A 442 19.11 15.68 17.45
N GLN A 443 18.04 16.25 16.95
CA GLN A 443 17.07 15.59 16.08
C GLN A 443 17.47 15.59 14.60
N ASN A 444 18.48 16.38 14.20
CA ASN A 444 18.81 16.64 12.80
C ASN A 444 19.94 15.74 12.32
N GLY A 445 19.71 15.03 11.23
CA GLY A 445 20.70 14.21 10.54
C GLY A 445 20.46 14.16 9.04
N LEU A 446 20.85 13.09 8.35
CA LEU A 446 20.77 13.04 6.89
C LEU A 446 20.63 11.60 6.35
N ARG A 447 20.03 11.53 5.18
CA ARG A 447 20.06 10.41 4.23
C ARG A 447 20.60 10.89 2.89
N LEU A 448 21.19 10.00 2.09
CA LEU A 448 21.81 10.36 0.82
C LEU A 448 21.02 9.86 -0.36
N VAL A 449 21.13 10.58 -1.48
CA VAL A 449 20.65 10.15 -2.79
C VAL A 449 21.76 10.20 -3.83
N LYS A 450 21.63 9.36 -4.88
CA LYS A 450 22.41 9.38 -6.10
C LYS A 450 21.53 9.81 -7.26
N ASN A 451 21.77 10.99 -7.79
CA ASN A 451 21.13 11.47 -9.01
C ASN A 451 21.85 10.90 -10.24
N PHE A 452 21.09 10.62 -11.32
CA PHE A 452 21.62 10.00 -12.55
C PHE A 452 21.68 10.98 -13.74
N GLY A 453 21.27 12.22 -13.54
CA GLY A 453 21.29 13.29 -14.55
C GLY A 453 20.94 14.63 -13.91
N ASP A 454 20.90 15.65 -14.73
CA ASP A 454 20.67 17.05 -14.31
C ASP A 454 19.16 17.40 -14.22
N GLU A 455 18.28 16.44 -14.55
CA GLU A 455 16.82 16.64 -14.54
C GLU A 455 16.22 17.00 -13.17
N THR A 456 16.99 16.86 -12.09
CA THR A 456 16.58 17.17 -10.72
C THR A 456 16.89 18.61 -10.30
N GLU A 457 17.60 19.40 -11.10
CA GLU A 457 18.08 20.75 -10.68
C GLU A 457 16.92 21.70 -10.37
N GLU A 458 15.89 21.73 -11.21
CA GLU A 458 14.70 22.55 -10.97
C GLU A 458 14.01 22.16 -9.66
N GLN A 459 13.86 20.87 -9.40
CA GLN A 459 13.28 20.35 -8.16
C GLN A 459 14.13 20.65 -6.94
N ASN A 460 15.46 20.56 -7.06
CA ASN A 460 16.39 20.88 -5.97
C ASN A 460 16.32 22.36 -5.57
N ASN A 461 16.10 23.25 -6.54
CA ASN A 461 16.00 24.69 -6.34
C ASN A 461 14.57 25.17 -6.03
N TYR A 462 13.58 24.28 -6.07
CA TYR A 462 12.21 24.62 -5.75
C TYR A 462 12.10 25.15 -4.32
N ASN A 463 11.69 26.42 -4.19
CA ASN A 463 11.45 27.06 -2.90
C ASN A 463 10.08 26.66 -2.37
N ILE A 464 10.07 25.81 -1.36
CA ILE A 464 8.83 25.23 -0.83
C ILE A 464 7.96 26.33 -0.24
N SER A 465 6.69 26.35 -0.62
CA SER A 465 5.66 27.18 0.00
C SER A 465 4.83 26.31 0.95
N HIS A 466 4.74 26.72 2.21
CA HIS A 466 3.91 26.06 3.22
C HIS A 466 2.72 26.95 3.56
N ILE A 467 1.51 26.47 3.28
CA ILE A 467 0.27 27.15 3.57
C ILE A 467 -0.13 26.85 5.00
N LYS A 468 -0.20 27.89 5.83
CA LYS A 468 -0.82 27.82 7.16
C LYS A 468 -2.09 28.63 7.16
N ARG A 469 -3.12 28.08 7.77
CA ARG A 469 -4.40 28.76 7.90
C ARG A 469 -4.94 28.57 9.32
N ASN A 470 -5.20 29.67 10.02
CA ASN A 470 -5.88 29.64 11.31
C ASN A 470 -7.33 30.07 11.12
N PHE A 471 -8.24 29.13 11.18
CA PHE A 471 -9.68 29.40 11.03
C PHE A 471 -10.28 30.17 12.20
N ASP A 472 -9.61 30.26 13.34
CA ASP A 472 -10.05 31.07 14.49
C ASP A 472 -9.89 32.57 14.24
N ASP A 473 -8.97 32.94 13.35
CA ASP A 473 -8.74 34.34 12.96
C ASP A 473 -9.68 34.79 11.82
N GLU A 474 -10.51 33.88 11.28
CA GLU A 474 -11.41 34.16 10.16
C GLU A 474 -12.84 34.42 10.64
N SER A 475 -13.31 35.65 10.46
CA SER A 475 -14.68 36.03 10.79
C SER A 475 -15.69 35.37 9.85
N ASP A 476 -16.85 35.03 10.38
CA ASP A 476 -18.01 34.60 9.59
C ASP A 476 -18.63 35.78 8.81
N VAL A 477 -19.43 35.43 7.82
CA VAL A 477 -20.27 36.42 7.11
C VAL A 477 -21.65 36.50 7.77
N SER A 478 -22.32 37.66 7.63
CA SER A 478 -23.70 37.77 8.10
C SER A 478 -24.65 36.84 7.33
N ASP A 479 -25.78 36.52 7.89
CA ASP A 479 -26.75 35.63 7.23
C ASP A 479 -27.29 36.23 5.94
N GLU A 480 -27.44 37.57 5.85
CA GLU A 480 -27.82 38.24 4.59
C GLU A 480 -26.75 38.04 3.48
N VAL A 481 -25.46 38.16 3.82
CA VAL A 481 -24.37 37.91 2.87
C VAL A 481 -24.32 36.44 2.50
N PHE A 482 -24.54 35.55 3.48
CA PHE A 482 -24.59 34.13 3.21
C PHE A 482 -25.71 33.74 2.25
N GLU A 483 -26.91 34.29 2.41
CA GLU A 483 -28.03 34.01 1.49
C GLU A 483 -27.71 34.49 0.06
N VAL A 484 -26.95 35.60 -0.12
CA VAL A 484 -26.44 36.02 -1.45
C VAL A 484 -25.49 34.97 -2.02
N TYR A 485 -24.60 34.40 -1.18
CA TYR A 485 -23.70 33.35 -1.65
C TYR A 485 -24.45 32.05 -1.98
N LYS A 486 -25.41 31.64 -1.16
CA LYS A 486 -26.27 30.47 -1.36
C LYS A 486 -27.11 30.59 -2.64
N SER A 487 -27.61 31.79 -2.96
CA SER A 487 -28.47 32.02 -4.13
C SER A 487 -27.78 31.77 -5.48
N GLN A 488 -26.42 31.72 -5.52
CA GLN A 488 -25.67 31.36 -6.74
C GLN A 488 -25.93 29.91 -7.16
N PHE A 489 -26.38 29.06 -6.24
CA PHE A 489 -26.74 27.67 -6.51
C PHE A 489 -28.21 27.51 -6.94
N ASP A 490 -28.98 28.58 -6.98
CA ASP A 490 -30.36 28.55 -7.44
C ASP A 490 -30.46 28.58 -8.96
N TYR A 491 -31.57 28.11 -9.48
CA TYR A 491 -31.89 28.09 -10.89
C TYR A 491 -33.42 28.10 -11.08
N PRO A 492 -33.88 28.55 -12.26
CA PRO A 492 -35.31 28.54 -12.58
C PRO A 492 -35.89 27.12 -12.55
N ASN A 493 -37.17 27.01 -12.20
CA ASN A 493 -37.88 25.74 -12.29
C ASN A 493 -38.08 25.37 -13.78
N ILE A 494 -37.21 24.50 -14.30
CA ILE A 494 -37.23 23.99 -15.66
C ILE A 494 -37.63 22.49 -15.66
N PRO A 495 -38.34 21.99 -16.68
CA PRO A 495 -38.72 20.60 -16.74
C PRO A 495 -37.51 19.65 -16.61
N LEU A 496 -37.67 18.57 -15.89
CA LEU A 496 -36.59 17.59 -15.67
C LEU A 496 -36.30 16.78 -16.94
N ASN A 497 -37.32 16.37 -17.68
CA ASN A 497 -37.22 15.58 -18.91
C ASN A 497 -36.28 14.38 -18.77
N VAL A 498 -36.42 13.66 -17.66
CA VAL A 498 -35.51 12.54 -17.32
C VAL A 498 -35.70 11.38 -18.25
N LYS A 499 -34.62 10.89 -18.82
CA LYS A 499 -34.57 9.60 -19.54
C LYS A 499 -34.05 8.53 -18.59
N ILE A 500 -34.72 7.43 -18.51
CA ILE A 500 -34.40 6.29 -17.67
C ILE A 500 -34.08 5.08 -18.55
N SER A 501 -33.04 4.34 -18.19
CA SER A 501 -32.67 3.10 -18.84
C SER A 501 -32.13 2.10 -17.82
N GLU A 502 -32.48 0.83 -18.01
CA GLU A 502 -31.93 -0.25 -17.19
C GLU A 502 -30.52 -0.60 -17.65
N VAL A 503 -29.62 -0.79 -16.68
CA VAL A 503 -28.25 -1.24 -16.89
C VAL A 503 -28.10 -2.66 -16.36
N LYS A 504 -27.45 -3.53 -17.14
CA LYS A 504 -27.18 -4.89 -16.71
C LYS A 504 -26.33 -4.90 -15.45
N SER A 505 -26.90 -5.38 -14.35
CA SER A 505 -26.18 -5.54 -13.09
C SER A 505 -25.18 -6.70 -13.16
N PRO A 506 -23.95 -6.54 -12.68
CA PRO A 506 -23.01 -7.65 -12.51
C PRO A 506 -23.46 -8.65 -11.43
N ASN A 507 -24.35 -8.25 -10.51
CA ASN A 507 -24.94 -9.10 -9.49
C ASN A 507 -26.47 -9.17 -9.67
N PRO A 508 -27.07 -10.37 -9.85
CA PRO A 508 -28.51 -10.52 -10.13
C PRO A 508 -29.44 -10.05 -9.01
N ASN A 509 -28.95 -9.93 -7.77
CA ASN A 509 -29.75 -9.51 -6.61
C ASN A 509 -30.02 -8.00 -6.60
N TYR A 510 -29.32 -7.23 -7.41
CA TYR A 510 -29.46 -5.77 -7.47
C TYR A 510 -29.92 -5.32 -8.85
N SER A 511 -30.74 -4.27 -8.89
CA SER A 511 -31.08 -3.52 -10.09
C SER A 511 -30.20 -2.28 -10.20
N ILE A 512 -29.90 -1.90 -11.43
CA ILE A 512 -29.17 -0.68 -11.76
C ILE A 512 -29.98 0.08 -12.80
N GLU A 513 -30.41 1.26 -12.45
CA GLU A 513 -31.09 2.18 -13.32
C GLU A 513 -30.17 3.37 -13.64
N LYS A 514 -30.04 3.73 -14.90
CA LYS A 514 -29.37 4.95 -15.32
C LYS A 514 -30.42 6.03 -15.59
N PHE A 515 -30.30 7.18 -14.97
CA PHE A 515 -31.04 8.39 -15.29
C PHE A 515 -30.18 9.38 -16.06
N GLU A 516 -30.76 10.14 -16.95
CA GLU A 516 -30.11 11.19 -17.73
C GLU A 516 -31.07 12.37 -17.94
N MET A 517 -30.59 13.60 -17.69
CA MET A 517 -31.35 14.84 -17.85
C MET A 517 -30.40 16.01 -18.19
N ALA A 518 -30.94 17.15 -18.57
CA ALA A 518 -30.14 18.37 -18.72
C ALA A 518 -29.80 18.96 -17.36
N PRO A 519 -28.55 19.41 -17.11
CA PRO A 519 -28.24 20.22 -15.93
C PRO A 519 -28.89 21.60 -16.05
N PRO A 520 -29.14 22.29 -14.92
CA PRO A 520 -29.92 23.53 -14.96
C PRO A 520 -29.20 24.73 -15.57
N TYR A 521 -27.94 24.60 -15.94
CA TYR A 521 -27.09 25.67 -16.49
C TYR A 521 -26.74 25.46 -17.99
N SER A 522 -27.17 24.33 -18.59
CA SER A 522 -26.90 24.03 -20.00
C SER A 522 -27.93 23.06 -20.56
N SER A 523 -28.46 23.34 -21.76
CA SER A 523 -29.33 22.42 -22.49
C SER A 523 -28.55 21.34 -23.26
N ASP A 524 -27.28 21.59 -23.54
CA ASP A 524 -26.43 20.79 -24.43
C ASP A 524 -25.58 19.76 -23.66
N GLU A 525 -25.39 20.02 -22.35
CA GLU A 525 -24.72 19.09 -21.46
C GLU A 525 -25.67 18.01 -20.91
N LYS A 526 -25.09 16.92 -20.41
CA LYS A 526 -25.82 15.82 -19.79
C LYS A 526 -25.42 15.69 -18.33
N LEU A 527 -26.40 15.75 -17.45
CA LEU A 527 -26.31 15.28 -16.06
C LEU A 527 -26.90 13.89 -16.01
N TYR A 528 -26.14 12.92 -15.58
CA TYR A 528 -26.61 11.56 -15.45
C TYR A 528 -26.09 10.91 -14.18
N GLY A 529 -26.63 9.77 -13.86
CA GLY A 529 -26.20 8.96 -12.71
C GLY A 529 -26.87 7.60 -12.70
N PHE A 530 -26.65 6.88 -11.62
CA PHE A 530 -27.15 5.52 -11.43
C PHE A 530 -27.89 5.42 -10.10
N ILE A 531 -28.97 4.64 -10.12
CA ILE A 531 -29.70 4.23 -8.92
C ILE A 531 -29.49 2.73 -8.77
N LEU A 532 -28.89 2.32 -7.67
CA LEU A 532 -28.65 0.93 -7.31
C LEU A 532 -29.63 0.54 -6.20
N SER A 533 -30.40 -0.52 -6.37
CA SER A 533 -31.37 -0.98 -5.40
C SER A 533 -31.38 -2.50 -5.29
N SER A 534 -31.70 -3.02 -4.11
CA SER A 534 -31.91 -4.44 -3.92
C SER A 534 -33.26 -4.88 -4.50
N LYS A 535 -33.29 -6.01 -5.22
CA LYS A 535 -34.53 -6.60 -5.73
C LYS A 535 -35.38 -7.33 -4.67
N GLU A 536 -34.79 -7.56 -3.52
CA GLU A 536 -35.46 -8.21 -2.38
C GLU A 536 -36.50 -7.30 -1.73
N PHE A 537 -36.21 -5.98 -1.66
CA PHE A 537 -37.08 -5.00 -1.02
C PHE A 537 -38.06 -4.39 -2.04
N LYS A 538 -39.36 -4.62 -1.84
CA LYS A 538 -40.42 -4.12 -2.70
C LYS A 538 -41.08 -2.84 -2.21
N ASN A 539 -40.72 -2.39 -1.01
CA ASN A 539 -41.26 -1.19 -0.41
C ASN A 539 -40.47 0.05 -0.85
N MET A 540 -41.05 1.22 -0.58
CA MET A 540 -40.35 2.50 -0.75
C MET A 540 -39.01 2.46 -0.02
N SER A 541 -37.90 2.68 -0.75
CA SER A 541 -36.56 2.62 -0.18
C SER A 541 -36.07 4.00 0.25
N VAL A 542 -35.15 4.05 1.18
CA VAL A 542 -34.51 5.30 1.63
C VAL A 542 -33.31 5.60 0.73
N PRO A 543 -33.26 6.75 0.05
CA PRO A 543 -32.17 7.10 -0.84
C PRO A 543 -30.94 7.62 -0.08
N ILE A 544 -29.77 7.17 -0.53
CA ILE A 544 -28.47 7.68 -0.11
C ILE A 544 -27.79 8.28 -1.33
N ILE A 545 -27.57 9.58 -1.36
CA ILE A 545 -26.85 10.25 -2.45
C ILE A 545 -25.36 10.28 -2.17
N GLU A 546 -24.58 9.65 -3.07
CA GLU A 546 -23.13 9.56 -2.93
C GLU A 546 -22.42 10.66 -3.71
N PHE A 547 -21.41 11.27 -3.08
CA PHE A 547 -20.44 12.10 -3.78
C PHE A 547 -19.08 11.40 -3.78
N PRO A 548 -18.42 11.27 -4.95
CA PRO A 548 -17.21 10.47 -5.09
C PRO A 548 -15.98 11.14 -4.47
N SER A 549 -14.91 10.36 -4.31
CA SER A 549 -13.57 10.89 -4.03
C SER A 549 -12.98 11.62 -5.26
N ALA A 550 -11.86 12.33 -5.07
CA ALA A 550 -11.17 13.07 -6.14
C ALA A 550 -10.72 12.18 -7.32
N GLY A 551 -10.66 10.85 -7.15
CA GLY A 551 -10.44 9.92 -8.26
C GLY A 551 -11.40 10.09 -9.44
N ALA A 552 -12.62 10.59 -9.19
CA ALA A 552 -13.60 10.88 -10.23
C ALA A 552 -13.17 11.99 -11.21
N ILE A 553 -12.33 12.94 -10.77
CA ILE A 553 -11.78 14.00 -11.64
C ILE A 553 -10.82 13.40 -12.67
N PHE A 554 -10.11 12.32 -12.28
CA PHE A 554 -9.02 11.74 -13.05
C PHE A 554 -9.41 10.52 -13.87
N SER A 555 -10.61 10.00 -13.64
CA SER A 555 -11.17 8.85 -14.36
C SER A 555 -12.01 9.33 -15.54
N ASP A 556 -11.91 8.66 -16.70
CA ASP A 556 -12.69 9.01 -17.89
C ASP A 556 -14.10 8.43 -17.87
N LYS A 557 -14.40 7.50 -16.99
CA LYS A 557 -15.74 6.92 -16.83
C LYS A 557 -15.93 6.31 -15.44
N ILE A 558 -17.17 6.30 -14.99
CA ILE A 558 -17.58 5.50 -13.84
C ILE A 558 -17.73 4.03 -14.25
N ILE A 559 -17.25 3.14 -13.39
CA ILE A 559 -17.38 1.68 -13.59
C ILE A 559 -18.27 1.13 -12.46
N ILE A 560 -19.42 0.58 -12.85
CA ILE A 560 -20.32 -0.13 -11.92
C ILE A 560 -20.05 -1.63 -12.08
N ASP A 561 -19.11 -2.15 -11.32
CA ASP A 561 -18.67 -3.54 -11.32
C ASP A 561 -19.01 -4.28 -10.02
N GLU A 562 -18.62 -5.55 -9.93
CA GLU A 562 -18.80 -6.36 -8.72
C GLU A 562 -18.11 -5.75 -7.48
N ASN A 563 -16.97 -5.06 -7.66
CA ASN A 563 -16.23 -4.48 -6.54
C ASN A 563 -16.98 -3.28 -5.95
N LEU A 564 -17.52 -2.41 -6.81
CA LEU A 564 -18.34 -1.28 -6.35
C LEU A 564 -19.59 -1.80 -5.62
N LEU A 565 -20.26 -2.80 -6.16
CA LEU A 565 -21.42 -3.42 -5.51
C LEU A 565 -21.04 -4.06 -4.17
N LYS A 566 -19.91 -4.74 -4.08
CA LYS A 566 -19.42 -5.35 -2.84
C LYS A 566 -19.18 -4.29 -1.75
N ASP A 567 -18.54 -3.18 -2.10
CA ASP A 567 -18.28 -2.07 -1.15
C ASP A 567 -19.58 -1.40 -0.66
N ARG A 568 -20.66 -1.48 -1.42
CA ARG A 568 -21.97 -0.87 -1.14
C ARG A 568 -23.02 -1.86 -0.66
N LYS A 569 -22.71 -3.16 -0.70
CA LYS A 569 -23.60 -4.27 -0.34
C LYS A 569 -24.31 -4.07 0.99
N TYR A 570 -23.60 -3.60 2.01
CA TYR A 570 -24.14 -3.40 3.36
C TYR A 570 -25.33 -2.43 3.42
N MET A 571 -25.39 -1.45 2.51
CA MET A 571 -26.55 -0.53 2.42
C MET A 571 -27.68 -1.18 1.60
N LEU A 572 -27.33 -1.78 0.46
CA LEU A 572 -28.32 -2.39 -0.44
C LEU A 572 -29.06 -3.57 0.23
N ASP A 573 -28.36 -4.38 1.02
CA ASP A 573 -28.94 -5.50 1.76
C ASP A 573 -29.83 -5.07 2.95
N GLU A 574 -29.71 -3.85 3.42
CA GLU A 574 -30.59 -3.25 4.44
C GLU A 574 -31.77 -2.48 3.79
N GLY A 575 -31.91 -2.51 2.47
CA GLY A 575 -33.02 -1.93 1.73
C GLY A 575 -32.86 -0.44 1.36
N TYR A 576 -31.66 0.12 1.50
CA TYR A 576 -31.37 1.47 1.02
C TYR A 576 -31.12 1.46 -0.50
N SER A 577 -31.48 2.57 -1.16
CA SER A 577 -31.10 2.80 -2.58
C SER A 577 -29.93 3.77 -2.66
N LEU A 578 -28.90 3.38 -3.38
CA LEU A 578 -27.74 4.22 -3.57
C LEU A 578 -27.85 5.00 -4.88
N ILE A 579 -27.74 6.33 -4.79
CA ILE A 579 -27.79 7.25 -5.90
C ILE A 579 -26.38 7.73 -6.18
N ILE A 580 -25.85 7.47 -7.36
CA ILE A 580 -24.50 7.84 -7.77
C ILE A 580 -24.57 8.79 -8.97
N PRO A 581 -24.68 10.10 -8.75
CA PRO A 581 -24.64 11.07 -9.84
C PRO A 581 -23.23 11.24 -10.40
N VAL A 582 -23.14 11.53 -11.68
CA VAL A 582 -21.92 12.01 -12.32
C VAL A 582 -22.00 13.54 -12.40
N TYR A 583 -21.37 14.18 -11.42
CA TYR A 583 -21.38 15.63 -11.28
C TYR A 583 -20.48 16.31 -12.31
N TYR A 584 -20.64 17.62 -12.49
CA TYR A 584 -19.72 18.45 -13.27
C TYR A 584 -18.28 18.22 -12.81
N ASN A 585 -17.33 18.26 -13.74
CA ASN A 585 -15.91 17.98 -13.51
C ASN A 585 -15.56 16.53 -13.13
N ASN A 586 -16.49 15.57 -13.25
CA ASN A 586 -16.29 14.16 -12.91
C ASN A 586 -16.38 13.26 -14.15
N TYR A 587 -15.54 12.22 -14.19
CA TYR A 587 -15.54 11.15 -15.19
C TYR A 587 -15.48 11.68 -16.65
N ASP A 588 -16.47 11.35 -17.46
CA ASP A 588 -16.61 11.75 -18.88
C ASP A 588 -17.30 13.10 -19.10
N ARG A 589 -17.70 13.80 -18.02
CA ARG A 589 -18.22 15.15 -18.12
C ARG A 589 -17.09 16.19 -18.29
N GLU A 590 -17.45 17.40 -18.71
CA GLU A 590 -16.49 18.50 -18.88
C GLU A 590 -15.62 18.70 -17.65
N LYS A 591 -14.29 18.73 -17.84
CA LYS A 591 -13.29 18.79 -16.78
C LYS A 591 -12.36 20.01 -16.91
N PRO A 592 -12.85 21.22 -16.60
CA PRO A 592 -11.97 22.39 -16.60
C PRO A 592 -10.95 22.34 -15.47
N LEU A 593 -11.34 21.81 -14.30
CA LEU A 593 -10.39 21.66 -13.17
C LEU A 593 -9.51 20.44 -13.39
N LYS A 594 -8.20 20.65 -13.31
CA LYS A 594 -7.20 19.60 -13.39
C LYS A 594 -6.91 18.94 -12.05
N ASP A 595 -7.36 19.59 -10.97
CA ASP A 595 -7.27 19.07 -9.59
C ASP A 595 -8.47 19.54 -8.76
N TRP A 596 -8.53 19.15 -7.51
CA TRP A 596 -9.63 19.42 -6.59
C TRP A 596 -9.28 20.46 -5.51
N TRP A 597 -8.06 21.03 -5.56
CA TRP A 597 -7.61 21.97 -4.56
C TRP A 597 -8.33 23.32 -4.70
N PRO A 598 -8.88 23.87 -3.61
CA PRO A 598 -9.46 25.19 -3.64
C PRO A 598 -8.47 26.24 -4.11
N ASN A 599 -8.96 27.15 -4.93
CA ASN A 599 -8.19 28.31 -5.39
C ASN A 599 -9.12 29.47 -5.68
N GLN A 600 -8.56 30.67 -5.89
CA GLN A 600 -9.34 31.90 -6.07
C GLN A 600 -9.69 32.21 -7.54
N SER A 601 -9.58 31.23 -8.43
CA SER A 601 -9.96 31.42 -9.85
C SER A 601 -11.49 31.42 -10.01
N GLU A 602 -11.95 32.13 -11.07
CA GLU A 602 -13.35 32.04 -11.49
C GLU A 602 -13.74 30.65 -11.96
N GLU A 603 -12.79 29.93 -12.54
CA GLU A 603 -12.99 28.59 -13.05
C GLU A 603 -13.34 27.63 -11.90
N TYR A 604 -12.59 27.67 -10.79
CA TYR A 604 -12.87 26.88 -9.60
C TYR A 604 -14.23 27.25 -8.99
N LYS A 605 -14.53 28.55 -8.82
CA LYS A 605 -15.82 29.02 -8.32
C LYS A 605 -16.97 28.47 -9.16
N ASN A 606 -16.87 28.66 -10.48
CA ASN A 606 -17.93 28.25 -11.40
C ASN A 606 -18.13 26.74 -11.42
N ALA A 607 -17.05 25.95 -11.29
CA ALA A 607 -17.14 24.49 -11.19
C ALA A 607 -17.87 24.05 -9.91
N ILE A 608 -17.56 24.64 -8.75
CA ILE A 608 -18.23 24.33 -7.49
C ILE A 608 -19.73 24.72 -7.54
N ILE A 609 -20.06 25.86 -8.14
CA ILE A 609 -21.45 26.28 -8.34
C ILE A 609 -22.20 25.30 -9.24
N LYS A 610 -21.62 24.87 -10.36
CA LYS A 610 -22.21 23.88 -11.26
C LYS A 610 -22.41 22.54 -10.54
N ILE A 611 -21.44 22.08 -9.75
CA ILE A 611 -21.55 20.86 -8.92
C ILE A 611 -22.73 20.98 -7.95
N GLY A 612 -22.86 22.10 -7.26
CA GLY A 612 -23.99 22.33 -6.33
C GLY A 612 -25.34 22.36 -7.05
N LYS A 613 -25.41 22.95 -8.25
CA LYS A 613 -26.62 22.92 -9.08
C LYS A 613 -26.97 21.51 -9.55
N ASP A 614 -25.98 20.70 -9.95
CA ASP A 614 -26.18 19.30 -10.27
C ASP A 614 -26.75 18.52 -9.08
N PHE A 615 -26.18 18.75 -7.88
CA PHE A 615 -26.64 18.11 -6.64
C PHE A 615 -28.11 18.41 -6.36
N LYS A 616 -28.49 19.69 -6.37
CA LYS A 616 -29.89 20.10 -6.19
C LYS A 616 -30.80 19.52 -7.29
N ARG A 617 -30.33 19.50 -8.54
CA ARG A 617 -31.11 18.98 -9.68
C ARG A 617 -31.36 17.47 -9.59
N VAL A 618 -30.40 16.70 -9.09
CA VAL A 618 -30.61 15.28 -8.83
C VAL A 618 -31.66 15.10 -7.72
N ILE A 619 -31.61 15.89 -6.65
CA ILE A 619 -32.61 15.82 -5.59
C ILE A 619 -34.02 16.18 -6.12
N ASP A 620 -34.14 17.21 -6.99
CA ASP A 620 -35.41 17.53 -7.67
C ASP A 620 -35.98 16.31 -8.44
N TYR A 621 -35.10 15.54 -9.09
CA TYR A 621 -35.52 14.30 -9.76
C TYR A 621 -35.97 13.25 -8.73
N LEU A 622 -35.20 13.05 -7.65
CA LEU A 622 -35.59 12.06 -6.64
C LEU A 622 -36.94 12.36 -5.98
N GLU A 623 -37.35 13.64 -5.86
CA GLU A 623 -38.67 14.03 -5.36
C GLU A 623 -39.81 13.61 -6.27
N THR A 624 -39.55 13.37 -7.56
CA THR A 624 -40.58 12.84 -8.49
C THR A 624 -40.78 11.33 -8.42
N ARG A 625 -39.93 10.63 -7.65
CA ARG A 625 -39.96 9.17 -7.52
C ARG A 625 -40.90 8.72 -6.42
N ASN A 626 -41.80 7.78 -6.74
CA ASN A 626 -42.74 7.21 -5.76
C ASN A 626 -42.15 5.99 -5.01
N ASP A 627 -41.03 5.47 -5.47
CA ASP A 627 -40.33 4.31 -4.90
C ASP A 627 -39.22 4.72 -3.92
N LEU A 628 -38.98 6.04 -3.72
CA LEU A 628 -37.97 6.57 -2.82
C LEU A 628 -38.59 7.45 -1.73
N ASP A 629 -38.24 7.19 -0.47
CA ASP A 629 -38.60 8.05 0.67
C ASP A 629 -37.63 9.23 0.79
N ILE A 630 -37.83 10.24 -0.03
CA ILE A 630 -36.98 11.43 -0.08
C ILE A 630 -36.96 12.23 1.24
N LYS A 631 -37.97 12.05 2.12
CA LYS A 631 -38.00 12.69 3.44
C LYS A 631 -36.91 12.20 4.37
N LYS A 632 -36.27 11.11 3.98
CA LYS A 632 -35.18 10.45 4.72
C LYS A 632 -33.86 10.46 3.94
N LEU A 633 -33.71 11.34 2.93
CA LEU A 633 -32.52 11.42 2.10
C LEU A 633 -31.27 11.58 2.95
N SER A 634 -30.30 10.67 2.76
CA SER A 634 -28.99 10.73 3.39
C SER A 634 -27.90 11.04 2.38
N TYR A 635 -26.80 11.62 2.85
CA TYR A 635 -25.62 11.91 2.05
C TYR A 635 -24.47 11.00 2.43
N LEU A 636 -23.68 10.57 1.44
CA LEU A 636 -22.47 9.79 1.62
C LEU A 636 -21.31 10.46 0.87
N GLY A 637 -20.22 10.81 1.57
CA GLY A 637 -19.06 11.44 0.97
C GLY A 637 -17.73 10.87 1.43
N TYR A 638 -16.81 10.67 0.47
CA TYR A 638 -15.45 10.23 0.74
C TYR A 638 -14.45 11.28 0.27
N SER A 639 -13.47 11.65 1.12
CA SER A 639 -12.36 12.53 0.75
C SER A 639 -12.86 13.85 0.11
N TRP A 640 -12.75 14.01 -1.20
CA TRP A 640 -13.29 15.17 -1.89
C TRP A 640 -14.81 15.33 -1.69
N GLY A 641 -15.56 14.21 -1.61
CA GLY A 641 -16.97 14.22 -1.23
C GLY A 641 -17.19 14.75 0.18
N SER A 642 -16.31 14.49 1.12
CA SER A 642 -16.36 15.06 2.47
C SER A 642 -16.07 16.56 2.47
N VAL A 643 -15.13 17.04 1.65
CA VAL A 643 -14.84 18.47 1.49
C VAL A 643 -16.02 19.21 0.85
N THR A 644 -16.54 18.65 -0.24
CA THR A 644 -17.66 19.25 -0.99
C THR A 644 -18.93 19.29 -0.17
N SER A 645 -19.13 18.31 0.75
CA SER A 645 -20.27 18.28 1.68
C SER A 645 -20.38 19.54 2.52
N ASN A 646 -19.26 20.21 2.83
CA ASN A 646 -19.26 21.47 3.61
C ASN A 646 -20.11 22.57 2.94
N ILE A 647 -20.28 22.50 1.60
CA ILE A 647 -21.13 23.41 0.84
C ILE A 647 -22.49 22.75 0.55
N LEU A 648 -22.47 21.53 0.00
CA LEU A 648 -23.67 20.86 -0.51
C LEU A 648 -24.77 20.67 0.57
N LEU A 649 -24.38 20.31 1.80
CA LEU A 649 -25.31 20.14 2.91
C LEU A 649 -25.90 21.44 3.47
N ALA A 650 -25.27 22.57 3.18
CA ALA A 650 -25.76 23.88 3.58
C ALA A 650 -26.69 24.54 2.54
N ILE A 651 -26.57 24.14 1.25
CA ILE A 651 -27.38 24.71 0.17
C ILE A 651 -28.69 23.96 -0.08
N ASP A 652 -28.86 22.74 0.46
CA ASP A 652 -30.07 21.93 0.27
C ASP A 652 -30.53 21.26 1.56
N GLU A 653 -31.64 21.71 2.10
CA GLU A 653 -32.22 21.28 3.37
C GLU A 653 -32.97 19.92 3.27
N ARG A 654 -33.12 19.37 2.08
CA ARG A 654 -33.78 18.08 1.87
C ARG A 654 -32.94 16.91 2.35
N VAL A 655 -31.62 17.07 2.47
CA VAL A 655 -30.76 16.07 3.13
C VAL A 655 -31.02 16.05 4.63
N LYS A 656 -31.23 14.87 5.22
CA LYS A 656 -31.61 14.69 6.63
C LYS A 656 -30.52 14.12 7.51
N SER A 657 -29.54 13.41 6.93
CA SER A 657 -28.37 12.92 7.64
C SER A 657 -27.17 12.83 6.67
N ALA A 658 -25.97 12.80 7.21
CA ALA A 658 -24.79 12.63 6.37
C ALA A 658 -23.75 11.72 7.03
N ALA A 659 -23.13 10.84 6.24
CA ALA A 659 -21.94 10.11 6.60
C ALA A 659 -20.77 10.60 5.72
N ILE A 660 -19.75 11.15 6.34
CA ILE A 660 -18.55 11.62 5.65
C ILE A 660 -17.32 10.94 6.21
N PHE A 661 -16.40 10.60 5.32
CA PHE A 661 -15.21 9.85 5.65
C PHE A 661 -13.97 10.57 5.13
N ILE A 662 -12.94 10.65 5.98
CA ILE A 662 -11.63 11.20 5.63
C ILE A 662 -11.72 12.58 4.97
N GLY A 663 -12.10 13.59 5.74
CA GLY A 663 -12.28 14.97 5.28
C GLY A 663 -12.02 15.99 6.37
N GLY A 664 -12.17 17.26 6.00
CA GLY A 664 -11.96 18.39 6.88
C GLY A 664 -12.14 19.72 6.13
N LEU A 665 -11.57 20.80 6.65
CA LEU A 665 -11.45 22.07 5.94
C LEU A 665 -10.14 22.13 5.18
N MET A 666 -10.19 22.67 3.98
CA MET A 666 -9.00 22.86 3.18
C MET A 666 -8.22 24.09 3.63
N LEU A 667 -6.89 23.97 3.70
CA LEU A 667 -6.01 25.10 4.04
C LEU A 667 -5.93 26.13 2.91
N GLN A 668 -6.12 25.71 1.65
CA GLN A 668 -6.21 26.60 0.51
C GLN A 668 -7.48 27.45 0.57
N LYS A 669 -7.36 28.73 0.27
CA LYS A 669 -8.50 29.65 0.19
C LYS A 669 -9.16 29.57 -1.17
N SER A 670 -10.46 29.53 -1.18
CA SER A 670 -11.28 29.77 -2.36
C SER A 670 -11.75 31.24 -2.42
N ARG A 671 -12.57 31.56 -3.39
CA ARG A 671 -13.29 32.82 -3.38
C ARG A 671 -14.34 32.80 -2.26
N LYS A 672 -14.61 33.98 -1.70
CA LYS A 672 -15.52 34.11 -0.53
C LYS A 672 -16.89 33.50 -0.78
N GLU A 673 -17.40 33.64 -2.00
CA GLU A 673 -18.73 33.17 -2.40
C GLU A 673 -18.90 31.64 -2.31
N ILE A 674 -17.81 30.90 -2.30
CA ILE A 674 -17.79 29.43 -2.19
C ILE A 674 -16.81 28.94 -1.09
N GLU A 675 -16.48 29.82 -0.15
CA GLU A 675 -15.54 29.49 0.91
C GLU A 675 -16.22 28.56 1.94
N ALA A 676 -15.76 27.33 2.02
CA ALA A 676 -16.42 26.22 2.70
C ALA A 676 -16.77 26.48 4.18
N HIS A 677 -15.92 27.23 4.92
CA HIS A 677 -16.17 27.45 6.35
C HIS A 677 -17.37 28.37 6.63
N PHE A 678 -17.81 29.19 5.68
CA PHE A 678 -19.06 29.95 5.80
C PHE A 678 -20.28 29.05 5.70
N TYR A 679 -20.25 28.07 4.83
CA TYR A 679 -21.33 27.10 4.65
C TYR A 679 -21.39 26.09 5.80
N LEU A 680 -20.24 25.59 6.22
CA LEU A 680 -20.11 24.58 7.28
C LEU A 680 -20.85 24.99 8.57
N ARG A 681 -20.79 26.26 8.95
CA ARG A 681 -21.47 26.80 10.14
C ARG A 681 -23.00 26.69 10.07
N ARG A 682 -23.58 26.57 8.87
CA ARG A 682 -25.02 26.50 8.62
C ARG A 682 -25.55 25.08 8.49
N ILE A 683 -24.68 24.06 8.51
CA ILE A 683 -25.08 22.65 8.52
C ILE A 683 -25.58 22.29 9.92
N LYS A 684 -26.85 21.83 10.00
CA LYS A 684 -27.51 21.49 11.28
C LYS A 684 -27.94 20.02 11.38
N ILE A 685 -27.79 19.25 10.30
CA ILE A 685 -28.23 17.87 10.24
C ILE A 685 -27.31 16.92 11.03
N PRO A 686 -27.81 15.75 11.46
CA PRO A 686 -26.99 14.70 12.03
C PRO A 686 -25.87 14.29 11.09
N ILE A 687 -24.64 14.16 11.64
CA ILE A 687 -23.47 13.84 10.83
C ILE A 687 -22.56 12.82 11.51
N LEU A 688 -22.20 11.79 10.77
CA LEU A 688 -21.11 10.89 11.11
C LEU A 688 -19.84 11.33 10.36
N HIS A 689 -18.73 11.53 11.09
CA HIS A 689 -17.45 11.80 10.48
C HIS A 689 -16.39 10.86 11.04
N ILE A 690 -15.79 10.03 10.16
CA ILE A 690 -14.68 9.12 10.51
C ILE A 690 -13.41 9.64 9.87
N VAL A 691 -12.37 9.86 10.70
CA VAL A 691 -11.08 10.42 10.27
C VAL A 691 -9.92 9.65 10.86
N GLY A 692 -8.79 9.65 10.17
CA GLY A 692 -7.51 9.21 10.69
C GLY A 692 -6.71 10.38 11.25
N LYS A 693 -6.09 10.23 12.42
CA LYS A 693 -5.27 11.32 13.00
C LYS A 693 -3.93 11.50 12.28
N LEU A 694 -3.53 10.53 11.48
CA LEU A 694 -2.33 10.58 10.64
C LEU A 694 -2.66 10.91 9.18
N ASP A 695 -3.85 11.48 8.90
CA ASP A 695 -4.24 11.87 7.56
C ASP A 695 -3.31 12.96 7.01
N GLY A 696 -2.65 12.67 5.88
CA GLY A 696 -1.70 13.57 5.23
C GLY A 696 -2.33 14.59 4.29
N ILE A 697 -3.66 14.54 4.10
CA ILE A 697 -4.40 15.49 3.26
C ILE A 697 -5.22 16.43 4.15
N PHE A 698 -5.89 15.87 5.16
CA PHE A 698 -6.68 16.60 6.14
C PHE A 698 -6.03 16.45 7.50
N GLU A 699 -5.03 17.29 7.75
CA GLU A 699 -4.29 17.27 9.00
C GLU A 699 -5.22 17.41 10.19
N TYR A 700 -5.07 16.54 11.18
CA TYR A 700 -6.01 16.46 12.29
C TYR A 700 -6.15 17.80 13.02
N GLU A 701 -5.02 18.46 13.31
CA GLU A 701 -4.99 19.71 14.06
C GLU A 701 -5.46 20.93 13.24
N ASP A 702 -5.00 21.06 11.97
CA ASP A 702 -5.18 22.27 11.17
C ASP A 702 -6.40 22.20 10.22
N SER A 703 -6.95 21.01 9.98
CA SER A 703 -8.08 20.78 9.06
C SER A 703 -9.30 20.21 9.75
N PHE A 704 -9.15 19.08 10.47
CA PHE A 704 -10.28 18.40 11.08
C PHE A 704 -10.77 19.08 12.37
N LEU A 705 -9.88 19.45 13.32
CA LEU A 705 -10.32 20.10 14.57
C LEU A 705 -11.05 21.43 14.32
N PRO A 706 -10.58 22.32 13.39
CA PRO A 706 -11.34 23.49 12.98
C PRO A 706 -12.70 23.13 12.37
N TRP A 707 -12.76 22.10 11.52
CA TRP A 707 -14.01 21.59 10.96
C TRP A 707 -14.99 21.20 12.07
N ASN A 708 -14.54 20.37 13.02
CA ASN A 708 -15.35 19.89 14.15
C ASN A 708 -15.84 21.04 15.06
N LYS A 709 -15.02 22.07 15.22
CA LYS A 709 -15.37 23.28 15.99
C LYS A 709 -16.43 24.13 15.29
N LEU A 710 -16.29 24.29 13.96
CA LEU A 710 -17.08 25.25 13.19
C LEU A 710 -18.42 24.69 12.70
N ILE A 711 -18.52 23.38 12.47
CA ILE A 711 -19.79 22.81 11.98
C ILE A 711 -20.95 23.10 12.92
N GLY A 712 -22.07 23.57 12.33
CA GLY A 712 -23.24 23.99 13.08
C GLY A 712 -24.12 22.88 13.62
N THR A 713 -23.83 21.61 13.32
CA THR A 713 -24.55 20.43 13.83
C THR A 713 -24.51 20.40 15.37
N PRO A 714 -25.65 20.20 16.07
CA PRO A 714 -25.68 20.02 17.50
C PRO A 714 -24.79 18.91 18.01
N LYS A 715 -24.25 19.03 19.23
CA LYS A 715 -23.27 18.05 19.76
C LYS A 715 -23.85 16.64 19.86
N GLU A 716 -25.12 16.50 20.20
CA GLU A 716 -25.85 15.22 20.29
C GLU A 716 -26.06 14.51 18.96
N ASP A 717 -26.00 15.26 17.85
CA ASP A 717 -26.16 14.76 16.49
C ASP A 717 -24.82 14.68 15.73
N LYS A 718 -23.69 14.91 16.43
CA LYS A 718 -22.35 14.89 15.87
C LYS A 718 -21.61 13.63 16.31
N PHE A 719 -21.49 12.65 15.41
CA PHE A 719 -20.84 11.36 15.63
C PHE A 719 -19.43 11.38 15.05
N ILE A 720 -18.45 11.62 15.90
CA ILE A 720 -17.04 11.74 15.50
C ILE A 720 -16.26 10.50 15.91
N ILE A 721 -15.56 9.90 14.96
CA ILE A 721 -14.65 8.78 15.20
C ILE A 721 -13.28 9.17 14.63
N ALA A 722 -12.34 9.51 15.52
CA ALA A 722 -10.96 9.79 15.16
C ALA A 722 -10.08 8.61 15.56
N ILE A 723 -9.40 8.02 14.59
CA ILE A 723 -8.58 6.81 14.76
C ILE A 723 -7.10 7.22 14.82
N ASP A 724 -6.42 6.88 15.91
CA ASP A 724 -5.08 7.39 16.24
C ASP A 724 -4.01 7.01 15.21
N ASP A 725 -4.06 5.79 14.69
CA ASP A 725 -3.08 5.17 13.81
C ASP A 725 -3.55 5.02 12.36
N ALA A 726 -4.58 5.76 11.97
CA ALA A 726 -5.12 5.76 10.61
C ALA A 726 -4.72 7.02 9.84
N GLY A 727 -4.47 6.84 8.53
CA GLY A 727 -4.22 7.89 7.56
C GLY A 727 -5.44 8.26 6.72
N HIS A 728 -5.18 8.68 5.48
CA HIS A 728 -6.24 9.03 4.51
C HIS A 728 -6.94 7.77 3.96
N GLY A 729 -7.75 7.13 4.81
CA GLY A 729 -8.46 5.88 4.54
C GLY A 729 -7.71 4.62 4.94
N ASP A 730 -6.39 4.63 5.01
CA ASP A 730 -5.58 3.51 5.48
C ASP A 730 -5.68 3.41 7.02
N GLY A 731 -5.82 2.20 7.55
CA GLY A 731 -6.01 1.98 8.98
C GLY A 731 -7.46 2.15 9.48
N ILE A 732 -8.37 2.65 8.64
CA ILE A 732 -9.80 2.71 8.96
C ILE A 732 -10.43 1.38 8.59
N SER A 733 -10.79 0.60 9.61
CA SER A 733 -11.44 -0.70 9.42
C SER A 733 -12.79 -0.55 8.69
N THR A 734 -13.02 -1.43 7.73
CA THR A 734 -14.30 -1.52 7.01
C THR A 734 -15.45 -1.78 7.98
N ASP A 735 -15.25 -2.59 9.02
CA ASP A 735 -16.27 -2.90 10.02
C ASP A 735 -16.66 -1.67 10.85
N ILE A 736 -15.68 -0.84 11.26
CA ILE A 736 -15.96 0.42 11.97
C ILE A 736 -16.81 1.33 11.09
N ARG A 737 -16.45 1.48 9.82
CA ARG A 737 -17.18 2.31 8.87
C ARG A 737 -18.60 1.82 8.65
N ILE A 738 -18.79 0.53 8.34
CA ILE A 738 -20.09 -0.08 8.07
C ILE A 738 -20.99 0.02 9.29
N LYS A 739 -20.50 -0.42 10.46
CA LYS A 739 -21.27 -0.41 11.71
C LYS A 739 -21.82 0.98 12.01
N ASN A 740 -20.94 1.98 12.06
CA ASN A 740 -21.34 3.34 12.47
C ASN A 740 -22.24 4.02 11.42
N HIS A 741 -22.01 3.73 10.12
CA HIS A 741 -22.90 4.26 9.08
C HIS A 741 -24.30 3.67 9.18
N LEU A 742 -24.43 2.36 9.36
CA LEU A 742 -25.73 1.73 9.56
C LEU A 742 -26.43 2.20 10.85
N GLU A 743 -25.67 2.44 11.92
CA GLU A 743 -26.24 3.02 13.16
C GLU A 743 -26.79 4.43 12.92
N LEU A 744 -26.08 5.29 12.18
CA LEU A 744 -26.58 6.60 11.77
C LEU A 744 -27.87 6.49 10.95
N LEU A 745 -27.85 5.67 9.91
CA LEU A 745 -29.00 5.47 9.01
C LEU A 745 -30.23 4.97 9.77
N LYS A 746 -30.06 3.95 10.64
CA LYS A 746 -31.17 3.40 11.46
C LYS A 746 -31.71 4.40 12.49
N LYS A 747 -30.90 5.35 12.96
CA LYS A 747 -31.32 6.34 13.93
C LYS A 747 -32.11 7.50 13.32
N TYR A 748 -31.74 7.94 12.11
CA TYR A 748 -32.26 9.17 11.52
C TYR A 748 -33.06 8.98 10.22
N ASN A 749 -33.08 7.77 9.69
CA ASN A 749 -33.76 7.40 8.47
C ASN A 749 -34.67 6.18 8.71
#